data_c98747d7a0a7a94779245320f7fafa53
#
_entry.id   c98747d7a0a7a94779245320f7fafa53
#
_cell.length_a   1.000
_cell.length_b   1.000
_cell.length_c   1.000
_cell.angle_alpha   90.00
_cell.angle_beta   90.00
_cell.angle_gamma   90.00
#
_symmetry.space_group_name_H-M   'P 1'
#
loop_
_entity.id
_entity.type
_entity.pdbx_description
1 polymer ?
#
loop_
_entity_poly.entity_id
_entity_poly.type
_entity_poly.pdbx_seq_one_letter_code
_entity_poly.pdbx_strand_id
1 'polypeptide(L)'
;MKSLMQSLRKTKRSQDQGVSADAAAAKAPNNANNTDNTTAAPGAARAKLLAYLRHVTWIVRVARRVPITSVLIVVAWVMWLLARNTSPQRAYGLTSDMAGQSWRFFTSGLTEKTFPALLIATVVLAVLGSAAEYMLGSRQYLGFGLVLQVFSVIGMLVTRDVMVVCRSSWAKAWLTEPFLSQIPWVFGVATVASSHFGRLWRRRLLVVLLVITGSMVLYSGSAADVARLMAVVAGAVMSRTPVRGSLRRSSLQEFRLLIAAAFVMIAAGPLMTSVNPDSDAPLSRIYLLTWEESPVTVREAGVLGAIFNLVPLIIAVVLAIGLARGRRIAWWGAQVFLWATIAGLLFEAFRITKLETDIPINLMASYGLLTVLPWLVLIVVLLVYWRDFRAPAEHGTTKLLVLRISSFAVLVCCLWVGSVMALRDHFEPHVSLLGTIKALRVVLLPPVLSRVFTADIHPADQLGWWLGLWPGPVLGIAVAVFLYIACRSTHVELGDDAKHQRMHQILTTGRGGDHLSWMTLWPGNLVWEAKDGAGYVAYRLHSSTVLTLGEPVVNSGDATAQSLADEFGKFAEQQGWTLAWYSVGAEFAAGRPGTSKLQVAEESIVSTELVTFRGKKFQDVRTARNRAGKEGIRAVWTTWNDAGTMIRSQIRALSEEWVSDKSLPEMGFTLGNLSTLHDPEVRLMLALDEHDNLHGVTSWLPVYEDGALAGWMLDFMRRDPSGFRPVVEFLIAETLVQAHEDGLGWISLSGAPLAHEASGEENPLDIVTDVLGRTLEPLYGFRSLASFKRKFLPEYAPWFLVYTDPATLPAIGLAVSAAYVPDFSIADMQRAARQLLAARKEE
;
A
#
# COMPACT_ATOMS: atom_id res chain seq x y z
N MET A 1 -27.97 -9.08 -34.55
CA MET A 1 -27.24 -7.85 -34.15
C MET A 1 -27.52 -6.65 -35.09
N LYS A 2 -27.52 -6.78 -36.43
CA LYS A 2 -27.90 -5.67 -37.36
C LYS A 2 -29.36 -5.24 -37.25
N SER A 3 -30.29 -6.14 -37.01
CA SER A 3 -31.73 -5.85 -36.85
C SER A 3 -32.02 -5.11 -35.53
N LEU A 4 -31.30 -5.43 -34.45
CA LEU A 4 -31.43 -4.76 -33.14
C LEU A 4 -30.90 -3.32 -33.14
N MET A 5 -29.84 -3.07 -33.91
CA MET A 5 -29.26 -1.75 -34.11
C MET A 5 -30.13 -0.82 -34.98
N GLN A 6 -30.91 -1.37 -35.91
CA GLN A 6 -31.87 -0.58 -36.69
C GLN A 6 -33.12 -0.22 -35.88
N SER A 7 -33.58 -1.08 -35.00
CA SER A 7 -34.66 -0.82 -34.07
C SER A 7 -34.31 0.33 -33.09
N LEU A 8 -33.10 0.33 -32.55
CA LEU A 8 -32.63 1.38 -31.62
C LEU A 8 -32.42 2.76 -32.30
N ARG A 9 -32.13 2.80 -33.61
CA ARG A 9 -32.03 4.06 -34.37
C ARG A 9 -33.40 4.64 -34.71
N LYS A 10 -34.41 3.83 -34.87
CA LYS A 10 -35.79 4.32 -35.10
C LYS A 10 -36.40 4.92 -33.84
N THR A 11 -36.09 4.39 -32.67
CA THR A 11 -36.61 4.88 -31.37
C THR A 11 -35.98 6.24 -30.99
N LYS A 12 -34.76 6.51 -31.40
CA LYS A 12 -34.06 7.78 -31.12
C LYS A 12 -34.56 8.95 -32.01
N ARG A 13 -35.13 8.64 -33.19
CA ARG A 13 -35.67 9.67 -34.11
C ARG A 13 -37.10 10.12 -33.78
N SER A 14 -37.83 9.33 -32.97
CA SER A 14 -39.16 9.69 -32.50
C SER A 14 -39.20 10.47 -31.17
N GLN A 15 -38.05 10.56 -30.46
CA GLN A 15 -37.94 11.32 -29.21
C GLN A 15 -37.46 12.76 -29.41
N ASP A 16 -36.80 13.09 -30.54
CA ASP A 16 -36.33 14.46 -30.83
C ASP A 16 -37.37 15.36 -31.54
N GLN A 17 -38.62 14.89 -31.71
CA GLN A 17 -39.70 15.71 -32.32
C GLN A 17 -40.84 16.01 -31.37
N GLY A 18 -40.71 15.76 -30.07
CA GLY A 18 -41.82 15.89 -29.09
C GLY A 18 -41.58 16.86 -27.92
N VAL A 19 -40.67 17.81 -28.06
CA VAL A 19 -40.47 18.85 -27.00
C VAL A 19 -40.53 20.24 -27.59
N SER A 20 -41.73 20.68 -27.89
CA SER A 20 -42.08 22.12 -27.92
C SER A 20 -43.60 22.22 -27.92
N ALA A 21 -44.19 22.34 -26.76
CA ALA A 21 -45.45 23.01 -26.44
C ALA A 21 -45.98 22.51 -25.10
N ASP A 22 -46.22 23.48 -24.28
CA ASP A 22 -47.10 23.53 -23.10
C ASP A 22 -46.38 23.71 -21.75
N ALA A 23 -46.08 24.96 -21.55
CA ALA A 23 -45.96 25.54 -20.22
C ALA A 23 -47.27 26.33 -19.96
N ALA A 24 -48.15 25.83 -19.10
CA ALA A 24 -49.02 26.67 -18.24
C ALA A 24 -49.93 25.83 -17.35
N ALA A 25 -49.96 26.26 -16.09
CA ALA A 25 -51.08 26.20 -15.16
C ALA A 25 -51.29 25.00 -14.24
N ALA A 26 -51.03 25.28 -12.97
CA ALA A 26 -51.91 25.26 -11.81
C ALA A 26 -51.88 24.08 -10.82
N LYS A 27 -51.47 24.49 -9.61
CA LYS A 27 -52.07 24.27 -8.25
C LYS A 27 -52.51 22.85 -7.82
N ALA A 28 -51.93 22.48 -6.66
CA ALA A 28 -52.32 21.42 -5.73
C ALA A 28 -53.79 21.56 -5.20
N PRO A 29 -54.43 20.61 -4.47
CA PRO A 29 -53.90 20.01 -3.23
C PRO A 29 -54.28 18.53 -2.92
N ASN A 30 -53.56 18.00 -1.94
CA ASN A 30 -53.87 16.94 -0.94
C ASN A 30 -55.00 15.94 -1.16
N ASN A 31 -54.74 14.63 -1.09
CA ASN A 31 -55.08 13.83 0.10
C ASN A 31 -54.65 12.35 0.01
N ALA A 32 -54.46 11.80 1.18
CA ALA A 32 -54.01 10.49 1.57
C ALA A 32 -54.77 9.29 1.00
N ASN A 33 -54.12 8.18 0.80
CA ASN A 33 -54.23 6.86 1.42
C ASN A 33 -53.86 5.72 0.48
N ASN A 34 -52.90 4.94 0.99
CA ASN A 34 -52.80 3.50 1.01
C ASN A 34 -53.14 2.66 -0.24
N THR A 35 -52.17 1.95 -0.75
CA THR A 35 -52.05 0.48 -0.70
C THR A 35 -50.86 -0.01 -1.56
N ASP A 36 -50.22 -1.05 -1.06
CA ASP A 36 -49.14 -1.82 -1.69
C ASP A 36 -49.32 -2.10 -3.19
N ASN A 37 -48.27 -1.88 -3.97
CA ASN A 37 -47.92 -2.81 -5.02
C ASN A 37 -46.46 -2.60 -5.47
N THR A 38 -45.62 -3.60 -5.22
CA THR A 38 -44.30 -3.83 -5.75
C THR A 38 -44.31 -3.87 -7.28
N THR A 39 -43.91 -2.80 -7.92
CA THR A 39 -43.45 -2.81 -9.31
C THR A 39 -42.11 -2.07 -9.37
N ALA A 40 -41.05 -2.89 -9.49
CA ALA A 40 -39.69 -2.38 -9.73
C ALA A 40 -39.69 -1.49 -10.98
N ALA A 41 -39.31 -0.24 -10.82
CA ALA A 41 -39.26 0.75 -11.88
C ALA A 41 -38.38 0.26 -13.05
N PRO A 42 -38.80 0.42 -14.31
CA PRO A 42 -38.07 -0.05 -15.50
C PRO A 42 -36.70 0.61 -15.70
N GLY A 43 -36.39 1.68 -14.99
CA GLY A 43 -35.07 2.34 -15.00
C GLY A 43 -33.95 1.56 -14.32
N ALA A 44 -34.25 0.85 -13.22
CA ALA A 44 -33.23 0.09 -12.48
C ALA A 44 -32.73 -1.16 -13.24
N ALA A 45 -33.60 -1.84 -13.97
CA ALA A 45 -33.25 -2.96 -14.82
C ALA A 45 -32.38 -2.52 -16.01
N ARG A 46 -32.70 -1.35 -16.59
CA ARG A 46 -31.96 -0.75 -17.72
C ARG A 46 -30.55 -0.27 -17.28
N ALA A 47 -30.44 0.32 -16.10
CA ALA A 47 -29.13 0.72 -15.51
C ALA A 47 -28.25 -0.50 -15.21
N LYS A 48 -28.80 -1.58 -14.65
CA LYS A 48 -28.10 -2.85 -14.44
C LYS A 48 -27.65 -3.48 -15.76
N LEU A 49 -28.49 -3.48 -16.78
CA LEU A 49 -28.16 -3.99 -18.10
C LEU A 49 -27.04 -3.17 -18.77
N LEU A 50 -27.07 -1.85 -18.67
CA LEU A 50 -26.01 -0.97 -19.21
C LEU A 50 -24.69 -1.13 -18.45
N ALA A 51 -24.73 -1.29 -17.13
CA ALA A 51 -23.54 -1.62 -16.33
C ALA A 51 -22.98 -2.99 -16.73
N TYR A 52 -23.81 -3.99 -16.90
CA TYR A 52 -23.42 -5.32 -17.39
C TYR A 52 -22.80 -5.25 -18.79
N LEU A 53 -23.41 -4.52 -19.73
CA LEU A 53 -22.87 -4.31 -21.07
C LEU A 53 -21.54 -3.55 -21.07
N ARG A 54 -21.34 -2.59 -20.18
CA ARG A 54 -20.04 -1.93 -19.99
C ARG A 54 -18.97 -2.89 -19.49
N HIS A 55 -19.30 -3.78 -18.57
CA HIS A 55 -18.37 -4.81 -18.07
C HIS A 55 -18.03 -5.80 -19.17
N VAL A 56 -19.02 -6.28 -19.93
CA VAL A 56 -18.80 -7.20 -21.08
C VAL A 56 -17.93 -6.53 -22.16
N THR A 57 -18.18 -5.28 -22.49
CA THR A 57 -17.36 -4.55 -23.48
C THR A 57 -15.93 -4.32 -22.99
N TRP A 58 -15.71 -4.12 -21.67
CA TRP A 58 -14.39 -4.02 -21.08
C TRP A 58 -13.66 -5.38 -21.17
N ILE A 59 -14.29 -6.48 -20.77
CA ILE A 59 -13.72 -7.84 -20.87
C ILE A 59 -13.34 -8.17 -22.31
N VAL A 60 -14.22 -7.89 -23.29
CA VAL A 60 -13.95 -8.10 -24.73
C VAL A 60 -12.78 -7.24 -25.20
N ARG A 61 -12.63 -6.03 -24.71
CA ARG A 61 -11.53 -5.13 -25.05
C ARG A 61 -10.20 -5.64 -24.50
N VAL A 62 -10.19 -6.12 -23.27
CA VAL A 62 -9.00 -6.75 -22.64
C VAL A 62 -8.65 -8.04 -23.40
N ALA A 63 -9.62 -8.91 -23.65
CA ALA A 63 -9.40 -10.17 -24.39
C ALA A 63 -8.82 -9.97 -25.78
N ARG A 64 -9.15 -8.86 -26.46
CA ARG A 64 -8.55 -8.50 -27.76
C ARG A 64 -7.09 -8.07 -27.67
N ARG A 65 -6.64 -7.57 -26.51
CA ARG A 65 -5.24 -7.18 -26.29
C ARG A 65 -4.34 -8.37 -25.93
N VAL A 66 -4.91 -9.43 -25.36
CA VAL A 66 -4.22 -10.66 -24.93
C VAL A 66 -4.98 -11.90 -25.45
N PRO A 67 -5.01 -12.12 -26.78
CA PRO A 67 -5.86 -13.13 -27.39
C PRO A 67 -5.46 -14.55 -27.02
N ILE A 68 -4.15 -14.86 -26.90
CA ILE A 68 -3.67 -16.22 -26.62
C ILE A 68 -4.01 -16.61 -25.19
N THR A 69 -3.79 -15.75 -24.21
CA THR A 69 -4.17 -15.99 -22.81
C THR A 69 -5.66 -16.25 -22.69
N SER A 70 -6.49 -15.46 -23.39
CA SER A 70 -7.95 -15.63 -23.38
C SER A 70 -8.38 -16.98 -23.98
N VAL A 71 -7.76 -17.42 -25.07
CA VAL A 71 -7.99 -18.73 -25.67
C VAL A 71 -7.55 -19.85 -24.74
N LEU A 72 -6.37 -19.74 -24.11
CA LEU A 72 -5.84 -20.75 -23.21
C LEU A 72 -6.71 -20.93 -21.96
N ILE A 73 -7.29 -19.85 -21.43
CA ILE A 73 -8.30 -19.96 -20.33
C ILE A 73 -9.50 -20.78 -20.79
N VAL A 74 -10.05 -20.48 -21.96
CA VAL A 74 -11.20 -21.22 -22.50
C VAL A 74 -10.84 -22.69 -22.75
N VAL A 75 -9.67 -22.97 -23.33
CA VAL A 75 -9.19 -24.33 -23.59
C VAL A 75 -9.04 -25.12 -22.29
N ALA A 76 -8.46 -24.51 -21.24
CA ALA A 76 -8.30 -25.15 -19.93
C ALA A 76 -9.65 -25.60 -19.34
N TRP A 77 -10.65 -24.72 -19.40
CA TRP A 77 -12.01 -25.04 -18.92
C TRP A 77 -12.71 -26.09 -19.78
N VAL A 78 -12.62 -26.00 -21.09
CA VAL A 78 -13.21 -26.99 -22.01
C VAL A 78 -12.59 -28.36 -21.79
N MET A 79 -11.26 -28.46 -21.74
CA MET A 79 -10.56 -29.74 -21.48
C MET A 79 -10.96 -30.34 -20.13
N TRP A 80 -11.05 -29.49 -19.09
CA TRP A 80 -11.46 -29.95 -17.78
C TRP A 80 -12.91 -30.47 -17.76
N LEU A 81 -13.82 -29.76 -18.43
CA LEU A 81 -15.23 -30.18 -18.55
C LEU A 81 -15.38 -31.47 -19.34
N LEU A 82 -14.65 -31.62 -20.44
CA LEU A 82 -14.66 -32.84 -21.24
C LEU A 82 -14.14 -34.07 -20.47
N ALA A 83 -13.17 -33.87 -19.62
CA ALA A 83 -12.58 -34.92 -18.80
C ALA A 83 -13.28 -35.15 -17.44
N ARG A 84 -14.35 -34.44 -17.14
CA ARG A 84 -15.03 -34.48 -15.84
C ARG A 84 -15.42 -35.90 -15.41
N ASN A 85 -15.85 -36.73 -16.34
CA ASN A 85 -16.31 -38.12 -16.07
C ASN A 85 -15.18 -39.15 -16.00
N THR A 86 -14.01 -38.86 -16.62
CA THR A 86 -12.85 -39.78 -16.72
C THR A 86 -11.69 -39.39 -15.84
N SER A 87 -11.73 -38.33 -15.12
CA SER A 87 -10.66 -37.57 -14.46
C SER A 87 -9.67 -36.89 -15.45
N PRO A 88 -9.43 -35.55 -15.31
CA PRO A 88 -8.52 -34.82 -16.19
C PRO A 88 -7.10 -35.40 -16.22
N GLN A 89 -6.63 -35.92 -15.08
CA GLN A 89 -5.30 -36.53 -14.96
C GLN A 89 -5.11 -37.76 -15.86
N ARG A 90 -6.10 -38.66 -15.93
CA ARG A 90 -6.02 -39.85 -16.79
C ARG A 90 -6.14 -39.46 -18.28
N ALA A 91 -6.94 -38.48 -18.60
CA ALA A 91 -7.18 -38.05 -19.98
C ALA A 91 -5.96 -37.33 -20.58
N TYR A 92 -5.35 -36.41 -19.85
CA TYR A 92 -4.37 -35.46 -20.40
C TYR A 92 -3.02 -35.47 -19.66
N GLY A 93 -2.95 -36.05 -18.46
CA GLY A 93 -1.77 -36.05 -17.62
C GLY A 93 -0.63 -36.91 -18.20
N LEU A 94 0.61 -36.47 -17.93
CA LEU A 94 1.81 -37.22 -18.29
C LEU A 94 2.01 -38.36 -17.31
N THR A 95 2.12 -39.57 -17.82
CA THR A 95 2.36 -40.80 -17.03
C THR A 95 3.82 -41.26 -17.13
N SER A 96 4.24 -42.18 -16.26
CA SER A 96 5.58 -42.79 -16.31
C SER A 96 5.80 -43.62 -17.56
N ASP A 97 4.75 -44.24 -18.09
CA ASP A 97 4.77 -44.98 -19.36
C ASP A 97 4.48 -44.06 -20.54
N MET A 98 5.53 -43.63 -21.22
CA MET A 98 5.48 -42.64 -22.31
C MET A 98 5.43 -43.26 -23.69
N ALA A 99 5.38 -44.59 -23.80
CA ALA A 99 5.38 -45.27 -25.12
C ALA A 99 4.19 -44.81 -25.97
N GLY A 100 4.48 -44.08 -27.04
CA GLY A 100 3.46 -43.61 -28.02
C GLY A 100 2.62 -42.42 -27.60
N GLN A 101 2.90 -41.73 -26.49
CA GLN A 101 2.08 -40.63 -25.95
C GLN A 101 2.83 -39.30 -25.78
N SER A 102 3.77 -38.98 -26.67
CA SER A 102 4.57 -37.72 -26.62
C SER A 102 3.74 -36.44 -26.65
N TRP A 103 2.50 -36.48 -27.18
CA TRP A 103 1.59 -35.33 -27.12
C TRP A 103 1.22 -34.87 -25.72
N ARG A 104 1.33 -35.77 -24.72
CA ARG A 104 1.04 -35.46 -23.32
C ARG A 104 2.06 -34.45 -22.66
N PHE A 105 3.24 -34.30 -23.25
CA PHE A 105 4.15 -33.23 -22.85
C PHE A 105 3.51 -31.85 -22.97
N PHE A 106 2.66 -31.66 -23.97
CA PHE A 106 1.99 -30.39 -24.21
C PHE A 106 0.64 -30.32 -23.49
N THR A 107 -0.17 -31.36 -23.56
CA THR A 107 -1.51 -31.35 -22.97
C THR A 107 -1.48 -31.33 -21.47
N SER A 108 -0.45 -31.86 -20.82
CA SER A 108 -0.26 -31.80 -19.37
C SER A 108 -0.09 -30.35 -18.82
N GLY A 109 0.21 -29.39 -19.70
CA GLY A 109 0.32 -27.97 -19.36
C GLY A 109 -0.90 -27.12 -19.71
N LEU A 110 -2.03 -27.72 -20.13
CA LEU A 110 -3.18 -26.96 -20.62
C LEU A 110 -4.36 -26.89 -19.67
N THR A 111 -4.41 -27.75 -18.64
CA THR A 111 -5.50 -27.76 -17.65
C THR A 111 -4.97 -28.22 -16.27
N GLU A 112 -5.86 -28.36 -15.29
CA GLU A 112 -5.51 -28.71 -13.92
C GLU A 112 -6.27 -29.96 -13.44
N LYS A 113 -5.72 -30.62 -12.39
CA LYS A 113 -6.27 -31.86 -11.85
C LYS A 113 -7.59 -31.71 -11.09
N THR A 114 -7.75 -30.62 -10.36
CA THR A 114 -8.92 -30.37 -9.50
C THR A 114 -9.57 -29.04 -9.80
N PHE A 115 -10.83 -28.89 -9.43
CA PHE A 115 -11.57 -27.64 -9.64
C PHE A 115 -10.95 -26.43 -8.91
N PRO A 116 -10.54 -26.52 -7.63
CA PRO A 116 -9.84 -25.41 -6.98
C PRO A 116 -8.51 -25.05 -7.67
N ALA A 117 -7.74 -26.03 -8.12
CA ALA A 117 -6.51 -25.79 -8.86
C ALA A 117 -6.75 -25.07 -10.19
N LEU A 118 -7.82 -25.45 -10.91
CA LEU A 118 -8.23 -24.78 -12.15
C LEU A 118 -8.63 -23.31 -11.92
N LEU A 119 -9.33 -23.00 -10.82
CA LEU A 119 -9.66 -21.62 -10.45
C LEU A 119 -8.38 -20.80 -10.19
N ILE A 120 -7.46 -21.35 -9.40
CA ILE A 120 -6.16 -20.71 -9.11
C ILE A 120 -5.37 -20.49 -10.40
N ALA A 121 -5.27 -21.52 -11.25
CA ALA A 121 -4.56 -21.43 -12.53
C ALA A 121 -5.20 -20.40 -13.46
N THR A 122 -6.54 -20.29 -13.47
CA THR A 122 -7.26 -19.26 -14.22
C THR A 122 -6.87 -17.85 -13.76
N VAL A 123 -6.81 -17.61 -12.45
CA VAL A 123 -6.38 -16.32 -11.90
C VAL A 123 -4.91 -16.04 -12.23
N VAL A 124 -4.03 -17.01 -12.05
CA VAL A 124 -2.60 -16.91 -12.38
C VAL A 124 -2.41 -16.60 -13.86
N LEU A 125 -3.12 -17.30 -14.74
CA LEU A 125 -3.05 -17.08 -16.19
C LEU A 125 -3.64 -15.72 -16.57
N ALA A 126 -4.76 -15.33 -15.98
CA ALA A 126 -5.38 -14.02 -16.23
C ALA A 126 -4.48 -12.85 -15.79
N VAL A 127 -3.72 -12.98 -14.69
CA VAL A 127 -2.86 -11.91 -14.18
C VAL A 127 -1.46 -12.00 -14.80
N LEU A 128 -0.72 -13.08 -14.53
CA LEU A 128 0.67 -13.21 -14.97
C LEU A 128 0.79 -13.53 -16.46
N GLY A 129 -0.10 -14.39 -16.99
CA GLY A 129 -0.14 -14.74 -18.41
C GLY A 129 -0.48 -13.53 -19.27
N SER A 130 -1.52 -12.78 -18.90
CA SER A 130 -1.92 -11.58 -19.65
C SER A 130 -0.84 -10.49 -19.61
N ALA A 131 -0.22 -10.27 -18.45
CA ALA A 131 0.89 -9.33 -18.32
C ALA A 131 2.09 -9.75 -19.21
N ALA A 132 2.43 -11.04 -19.19
CA ALA A 132 3.51 -11.59 -20.00
C ALA A 132 3.20 -11.51 -21.50
N GLU A 133 1.98 -11.83 -21.94
CA GLU A 133 1.56 -11.71 -23.33
C GLU A 133 1.57 -10.26 -23.81
N TYR A 134 1.09 -9.33 -22.99
CA TYR A 134 1.11 -7.90 -23.31
C TYR A 134 2.54 -7.37 -23.51
N MET A 135 3.51 -7.85 -22.71
CA MET A 135 4.89 -7.40 -22.76
C MET A 135 5.72 -8.06 -23.88
N LEU A 136 5.56 -9.37 -24.07
CA LEU A 136 6.33 -10.14 -25.04
C LEU A 136 5.71 -10.10 -26.45
N GLY A 137 4.42 -9.82 -26.53
CA GLY A 137 3.62 -10.03 -27.73
C GLY A 137 3.23 -11.50 -27.90
N SER A 138 2.07 -11.75 -28.52
CA SER A 138 1.41 -13.06 -28.58
C SER A 138 2.30 -14.18 -29.20
N ARG A 139 3.12 -13.86 -30.22
CA ARG A 139 4.00 -14.87 -30.87
C ARG A 139 5.12 -15.34 -29.94
N GLN A 140 5.82 -14.43 -29.29
CA GLN A 140 6.91 -14.78 -28.37
C GLN A 140 6.36 -15.43 -27.09
N TYR A 141 5.22 -14.97 -26.58
CA TYR A 141 4.51 -15.57 -25.46
C TYR A 141 4.22 -17.06 -25.69
N LEU A 142 3.65 -17.41 -26.86
CA LEU A 142 3.36 -18.80 -27.22
C LEU A 142 4.65 -19.61 -27.38
N GLY A 143 5.67 -19.07 -28.07
CA GLY A 143 6.95 -19.74 -28.26
C GLY A 143 7.66 -20.05 -26.96
N PHE A 144 7.82 -19.07 -26.07
CA PHE A 144 8.39 -19.28 -24.74
C PHE A 144 7.55 -20.22 -23.88
N GLY A 145 6.21 -20.13 -23.97
CA GLY A 145 5.30 -21.02 -23.25
C GLY A 145 5.51 -22.48 -23.59
N LEU A 146 5.60 -22.81 -24.88
CA LEU A 146 5.85 -24.16 -25.35
C LEU A 146 7.23 -24.69 -24.92
N VAL A 147 8.27 -23.89 -25.10
CA VAL A 147 9.62 -24.25 -24.70
C VAL A 147 9.72 -24.48 -23.19
N LEU A 148 9.17 -23.57 -22.38
CA LEU A 148 9.21 -23.67 -20.92
C LEU A 148 8.34 -24.79 -20.38
N GLN A 149 7.23 -25.14 -21.04
CA GLN A 149 6.45 -26.32 -20.72
C GLN A 149 7.31 -27.59 -20.85
N VAL A 150 8.00 -27.77 -21.98
CA VAL A 150 8.86 -28.92 -22.23
C VAL A 150 10.04 -28.96 -21.22
N PHE A 151 10.72 -27.83 -21.01
CA PHE A 151 11.83 -27.76 -20.06
C PHE A 151 11.40 -28.03 -18.61
N SER A 152 10.24 -27.53 -18.18
CA SER A 152 9.72 -27.76 -16.82
C SER A 152 9.41 -29.25 -16.59
N VAL A 153 8.83 -29.91 -17.58
CA VAL A 153 8.51 -31.34 -17.55
C VAL A 153 9.80 -32.17 -17.55
N ILE A 154 10.74 -31.88 -18.44
CA ILE A 154 12.04 -32.58 -18.48
C ILE A 154 12.78 -32.38 -17.14
N GLY A 155 12.86 -31.16 -16.64
CA GLY A 155 13.50 -30.87 -15.36
C GLY A 155 12.86 -31.62 -14.18
N MET A 156 11.55 -31.75 -14.17
CA MET A 156 10.80 -32.54 -13.19
C MET A 156 11.13 -34.04 -13.33
N LEU A 157 11.14 -34.61 -14.55
CA LEU A 157 11.46 -36.02 -14.79
C LEU A 157 12.90 -36.35 -14.40
N VAL A 158 13.87 -35.52 -14.77
CA VAL A 158 15.28 -35.69 -14.36
C VAL A 158 15.40 -35.65 -12.83
N THR A 159 14.72 -34.69 -12.15
CA THR A 159 14.73 -34.62 -10.69
C THR A 159 14.14 -35.88 -10.07
N ARG A 160 13.02 -36.37 -10.61
CA ARG A 160 12.41 -37.66 -10.22
C ARG A 160 13.41 -38.80 -10.33
N ASP A 161 14.03 -38.96 -11.49
CA ASP A 161 14.92 -40.11 -11.76
C ASP A 161 16.16 -40.06 -10.89
N VAL A 162 16.75 -38.90 -10.66
CA VAL A 162 17.85 -38.70 -9.67
C VAL A 162 17.40 -39.11 -8.27
N MET A 163 16.23 -38.70 -7.82
CA MET A 163 15.70 -39.04 -6.50
C MET A 163 15.36 -40.53 -6.36
N VAL A 164 14.89 -41.18 -7.42
CA VAL A 164 14.68 -42.65 -7.45
C VAL A 164 16.02 -43.39 -7.28
N VAL A 165 17.06 -42.94 -7.99
CA VAL A 165 18.42 -43.50 -7.83
C VAL A 165 18.93 -43.30 -6.38
N CYS A 166 18.63 -42.17 -5.77
CA CYS A 166 18.94 -41.87 -4.37
C CYS A 166 18.02 -42.61 -3.37
N ARG A 167 17.11 -43.48 -3.82
CA ARG A 167 16.16 -44.26 -3.00
C ARG A 167 15.25 -43.39 -2.11
N SER A 168 14.93 -42.19 -2.52
CA SER A 168 14.05 -41.30 -1.78
C SER A 168 12.59 -41.75 -1.85
N SER A 169 11.92 -41.88 -0.70
CA SER A 169 10.47 -42.17 -0.61
C SER A 169 9.63 -41.08 -1.29
N TRP A 170 10.10 -39.84 -1.24
CA TRP A 170 9.44 -38.68 -1.85
C TRP A 170 9.20 -38.86 -3.36
N ALA A 171 10.19 -39.37 -4.10
CA ALA A 171 10.04 -39.58 -5.54
C ALA A 171 9.12 -40.77 -5.89
N LYS A 172 8.91 -41.73 -4.98
CA LYS A 172 8.02 -42.87 -5.24
C LYS A 172 6.56 -42.45 -5.49
N ALA A 173 6.08 -41.40 -4.78
CA ALA A 173 4.74 -40.87 -4.97
C ALA A 173 4.54 -40.30 -6.40
N TRP A 174 5.61 -39.81 -7.03
CA TRP A 174 5.52 -39.24 -8.38
C TRP A 174 5.49 -40.27 -9.50
N LEU A 175 5.80 -41.52 -9.20
CA LEU A 175 5.74 -42.62 -10.16
C LEU A 175 4.30 -43.08 -10.40
N THR A 176 3.42 -42.87 -9.42
CA THR A 176 2.04 -43.37 -9.43
C THR A 176 1.03 -42.34 -9.93
N GLU A 177 1.31 -41.03 -9.73
CA GLU A 177 0.37 -39.95 -10.13
C GLU A 177 0.76 -39.34 -11.48
N PRO A 178 -0.19 -39.24 -12.44
CA PRO A 178 0.04 -38.50 -13.69
C PRO A 178 0.23 -36.99 -13.43
N PHE A 179 1.26 -36.40 -14.05
CA PHE A 179 1.53 -34.96 -13.95
C PHE A 179 0.54 -34.18 -14.82
N LEU A 180 -0.16 -33.22 -14.22
CA LEU A 180 -1.08 -32.31 -14.91
C LEU A 180 -1.09 -30.96 -14.15
N SER A 181 -0.51 -29.90 -14.75
CA SER A 181 -0.57 -28.55 -14.22
C SER A 181 -0.17 -27.50 -15.26
N GLN A 182 -0.96 -26.44 -15.37
CA GLN A 182 -0.75 -25.31 -16.26
C GLN A 182 0.22 -24.25 -15.68
N ILE A 183 0.26 -24.11 -14.37
CA ILE A 183 0.99 -23.03 -13.69
C ILE A 183 2.50 -23.02 -13.97
N PRO A 184 3.22 -24.16 -14.11
CA PRO A 184 4.67 -24.17 -14.29
C PRO A 184 5.15 -23.27 -15.44
N TRP A 185 4.67 -23.47 -16.66
CA TRP A 185 5.13 -22.68 -17.79
C TRP A 185 4.70 -21.21 -17.71
N VAL A 186 3.55 -20.90 -17.08
CA VAL A 186 3.09 -19.51 -16.87
C VAL A 186 4.09 -18.75 -15.99
N PHE A 187 4.58 -19.36 -14.91
CA PHE A 187 5.64 -18.80 -14.06
C PHE A 187 6.94 -18.60 -14.82
N GLY A 188 7.30 -19.57 -15.65
CA GLY A 188 8.48 -19.49 -16.50
C GLY A 188 8.39 -18.31 -17.48
N VAL A 189 7.28 -18.16 -18.19
CA VAL A 189 7.07 -17.04 -19.14
C VAL A 189 7.00 -15.69 -18.43
N ALA A 190 6.36 -15.63 -17.26
CA ALA A 190 6.38 -14.41 -16.42
C ALA A 190 7.82 -14.03 -16.04
N THR A 191 8.67 -15.04 -15.76
CA THR A 191 10.10 -14.82 -15.50
C THR A 191 10.83 -14.26 -16.73
N VAL A 192 10.57 -14.77 -17.93
CA VAL A 192 11.12 -14.21 -19.19
C VAL A 192 10.62 -12.79 -19.42
N ALA A 193 9.31 -12.54 -19.27
CA ALA A 193 8.70 -11.23 -19.43
C ALA A 193 9.27 -10.19 -18.44
N SER A 194 9.75 -10.62 -17.27
CA SER A 194 10.40 -9.74 -16.30
C SER A 194 11.61 -8.99 -16.85
N SER A 195 12.20 -9.45 -17.97
CA SER A 195 13.29 -8.75 -18.66
C SER A 195 12.89 -7.37 -19.20
N HIS A 196 11.58 -7.13 -19.41
CA HIS A 196 11.02 -5.86 -19.87
C HIS A 196 10.74 -4.89 -18.71
N PHE A 197 10.77 -5.38 -17.47
CA PHE A 197 10.67 -4.51 -16.30
C PHE A 197 11.99 -3.79 -16.02
N GLY A 198 11.91 -2.65 -15.34
CA GLY A 198 13.07 -2.03 -14.71
C GLY A 198 13.79 -3.03 -13.78
N ARG A 199 15.11 -2.87 -13.61
CA ARG A 199 15.99 -3.80 -12.84
C ARG A 199 15.43 -4.17 -11.46
N LEU A 200 14.82 -3.20 -10.77
CA LEU A 200 14.23 -3.36 -9.45
C LEU A 200 13.04 -4.33 -9.44
N TRP A 201 12.07 -4.11 -10.32
CA TRP A 201 10.88 -4.96 -10.42
C TRP A 201 11.19 -6.37 -10.90
N ARG A 202 12.15 -6.49 -11.83
CA ARG A 202 12.64 -7.80 -12.28
C ARG A 202 13.21 -8.62 -11.12
N ARG A 203 14.09 -8.02 -10.29
CA ARG A 203 14.68 -8.69 -9.13
C ARG A 203 13.63 -9.11 -8.12
N ARG A 204 12.66 -8.23 -7.81
CA ARG A 204 11.53 -8.54 -6.92
C ARG A 204 10.73 -9.73 -7.41
N LEU A 205 10.31 -9.72 -8.66
CA LEU A 205 9.53 -10.80 -9.24
C LEU A 205 10.30 -12.13 -9.22
N LEU A 206 11.58 -12.12 -9.58
CA LEU A 206 12.42 -13.32 -9.56
C LEU A 206 12.56 -13.89 -8.14
N VAL A 207 12.85 -13.05 -7.14
CA VAL A 207 12.98 -13.51 -5.75
C VAL A 207 11.65 -14.04 -5.23
N VAL A 208 10.55 -13.35 -5.46
CA VAL A 208 9.22 -13.80 -5.04
C VAL A 208 8.86 -15.14 -5.69
N LEU A 209 9.05 -15.30 -6.99
CA LEU A 209 8.77 -16.57 -7.68
C LEU A 209 9.67 -17.71 -7.19
N LEU A 210 10.97 -17.46 -6.99
CA LEU A 210 11.90 -18.46 -6.46
C LEU A 210 11.55 -18.87 -5.03
N VAL A 211 11.22 -17.91 -4.17
CA VAL A 211 10.84 -18.19 -2.78
C VAL A 211 9.51 -18.96 -2.72
N ILE A 212 8.50 -18.55 -3.50
CA ILE A 212 7.21 -19.25 -3.57
C ILE A 212 7.40 -20.68 -4.07
N THR A 213 8.05 -20.86 -5.22
CA THR A 213 8.23 -22.20 -5.81
C THR A 213 9.15 -23.08 -4.99
N GLY A 214 10.20 -22.51 -4.40
CA GLY A 214 11.09 -23.23 -3.47
C GLY A 214 10.35 -23.70 -2.22
N SER A 215 9.54 -22.85 -1.61
CA SER A 215 8.72 -23.22 -0.44
C SER A 215 7.70 -24.30 -0.81
N MET A 216 7.05 -24.21 -1.99
CA MET A 216 6.14 -25.25 -2.45
C MET A 216 6.85 -26.62 -2.60
N VAL A 217 8.06 -26.63 -3.16
CA VAL A 217 8.87 -27.86 -3.27
C VAL A 217 9.19 -28.45 -1.89
N LEU A 218 9.51 -27.61 -0.91
CA LEU A 218 9.88 -28.04 0.43
C LEU A 218 8.72 -28.58 1.25
N TYR A 219 7.53 -27.97 1.14
CA TYR A 219 6.39 -28.26 1.99
C TYR A 219 5.31 -29.12 1.34
N SER A 220 4.94 -28.84 0.09
CA SER A 220 3.94 -29.62 -0.67
C SER A 220 4.62 -30.75 -1.44
N GLY A 221 5.77 -30.49 -2.04
CA GLY A 221 6.64 -31.46 -2.69
C GLY A 221 6.00 -32.23 -3.85
N SER A 222 4.96 -31.75 -4.48
CA SER A 222 4.35 -32.40 -5.63
C SER A 222 5.24 -32.28 -6.89
N ALA A 223 5.05 -33.18 -7.85
CA ALA A 223 5.73 -33.10 -9.14
C ALA A 223 5.50 -31.75 -9.84
N ALA A 224 4.29 -31.15 -9.66
CA ALA A 224 3.96 -29.84 -10.17
C ALA A 224 4.77 -28.72 -9.52
N ASP A 225 5.13 -28.82 -8.24
CA ASP A 225 5.92 -27.80 -7.54
C ASP A 225 7.36 -27.79 -8.04
N VAL A 226 7.94 -28.96 -8.28
CA VAL A 226 9.26 -29.07 -8.90
C VAL A 226 9.24 -28.55 -10.33
N ALA A 227 8.21 -28.86 -11.11
CA ALA A 227 8.05 -28.31 -12.46
C ALA A 227 7.95 -26.78 -12.44
N ARG A 228 7.24 -26.17 -11.46
CA ARG A 228 7.17 -24.71 -11.27
C ARG A 228 8.55 -24.12 -11.01
N LEU A 229 9.32 -24.70 -10.10
CA LEU A 229 10.67 -24.24 -9.80
C LEU A 229 11.58 -24.35 -11.04
N MET A 230 11.55 -25.50 -11.75
CA MET A 230 12.35 -25.70 -12.97
C MET A 230 11.96 -24.68 -14.08
N ALA A 231 10.67 -24.37 -14.23
CA ALA A 231 10.22 -23.36 -15.18
C ALA A 231 10.72 -21.95 -14.85
N VAL A 232 10.71 -21.57 -13.56
CA VAL A 232 11.24 -20.26 -13.11
C VAL A 232 12.74 -20.19 -13.36
N VAL A 233 13.50 -21.24 -13.02
CA VAL A 233 14.95 -21.31 -13.26
C VAL A 233 15.26 -21.25 -14.76
N ALA A 234 14.57 -22.04 -15.59
CA ALA A 234 14.73 -22.02 -17.04
C ALA A 234 14.39 -20.64 -17.64
N GLY A 235 13.29 -20.03 -17.20
CA GLY A 235 12.92 -18.69 -17.61
C GLY A 235 13.94 -17.63 -17.22
N ALA A 236 14.56 -17.75 -16.04
CA ALA A 236 15.62 -16.84 -15.59
C ALA A 236 16.89 -16.97 -16.46
N VAL A 237 17.25 -18.19 -16.87
CA VAL A 237 18.38 -18.46 -17.78
C VAL A 237 18.09 -17.93 -19.18
N MET A 238 16.85 -18.13 -19.68
CA MET A 238 16.45 -17.68 -21.02
C MET A 238 16.29 -16.17 -21.13
N SER A 239 16.11 -15.45 -20.03
CA SER A 239 16.02 -14.00 -20.04
C SER A 239 17.40 -13.40 -20.41
N ARG A 240 17.53 -12.95 -21.67
CA ARG A 240 18.79 -12.55 -22.34
C ARG A 240 19.55 -11.35 -21.74
N THR A 241 18.99 -10.65 -20.80
CA THR A 241 19.72 -9.58 -20.10
C THR A 241 20.53 -10.18 -18.98
N PRO A 242 21.89 -10.11 -19.04
CA PRO A 242 22.70 -10.64 -17.98
C PRO A 242 22.32 -9.95 -16.66
N VAL A 243 22.08 -10.75 -15.63
CA VAL A 243 21.96 -10.30 -14.24
C VAL A 243 23.24 -9.53 -13.79
N ARG A 244 24.27 -9.54 -14.63
CA ARG A 244 25.59 -8.94 -14.48
C ARG A 244 25.67 -7.42 -14.55
N GLY A 245 24.59 -6.69 -14.67
CA GLY A 245 24.62 -5.23 -14.57
C GLY A 245 24.59 -4.79 -13.14
N SER A 246 25.76 -4.62 -12.54
CA SER A 246 26.08 -4.10 -11.20
C SER A 246 25.15 -4.65 -10.08
N LEU A 247 25.73 -5.40 -9.19
CA LEU A 247 25.35 -5.50 -7.77
C LEU A 247 25.44 -4.09 -7.12
N ARG A 248 24.79 -3.10 -7.71
CA ARG A 248 24.51 -1.88 -6.97
C ARG A 248 23.69 -2.34 -5.78
N ARG A 249 24.20 -2.07 -4.60
CA ARG A 249 23.54 -2.41 -3.33
C ARG A 249 22.07 -2.04 -3.47
N SER A 250 21.21 -3.03 -3.28
CA SER A 250 19.77 -2.79 -3.15
C SER A 250 19.57 -1.70 -2.11
N SER A 251 18.55 -0.87 -2.26
CA SER A 251 18.20 0.03 -1.18
C SER A 251 17.95 -0.81 0.08
N LEU A 252 18.32 -0.29 1.23
CA LEU A 252 18.15 -0.99 2.51
C LEU A 252 16.71 -1.46 2.70
N GLN A 253 15.74 -0.67 2.25
CA GLN A 253 14.32 -1.01 2.26
C GLN A 253 13.99 -2.23 1.41
N GLU A 254 14.53 -2.31 0.20
CA GLU A 254 14.31 -3.47 -0.67
C GLU A 254 14.87 -4.75 -0.08
N PHE A 255 16.08 -4.68 0.48
CA PHE A 255 16.70 -5.81 1.14
C PHE A 255 15.87 -6.30 2.33
N ARG A 256 15.40 -5.39 3.20
CA ARG A 256 14.51 -5.70 4.32
C ARG A 256 13.20 -6.34 3.86
N LEU A 257 12.61 -5.83 2.78
CA LEU A 257 11.38 -6.37 2.22
C LEU A 257 11.56 -7.80 1.68
N LEU A 258 12.68 -8.08 1.01
CA LEU A 258 12.99 -9.41 0.50
C LEU A 258 13.19 -10.43 1.63
N ILE A 259 13.90 -10.04 2.71
CA ILE A 259 14.05 -10.90 3.90
C ILE A 259 12.68 -11.13 4.57
N ALA A 260 11.86 -10.09 4.71
CA ALA A 260 10.53 -10.22 5.29
C ALA A 260 9.64 -11.16 4.46
N ALA A 261 9.68 -11.06 3.13
CA ALA A 261 8.95 -11.95 2.24
C ALA A 261 9.43 -13.40 2.36
N ALA A 262 10.75 -13.63 2.36
CA ALA A 262 11.32 -14.97 2.56
C ALA A 262 10.92 -15.56 3.92
N PHE A 263 10.94 -14.76 4.97
CA PHE A 263 10.53 -15.17 6.32
C PHE A 263 9.06 -15.61 6.35
N VAL A 264 8.13 -14.83 5.76
CA VAL A 264 6.70 -15.20 5.69
C VAL A 264 6.50 -16.46 4.88
N MET A 265 7.17 -16.58 3.73
CA MET A 265 6.99 -17.74 2.86
C MET A 265 7.46 -19.04 3.52
N ILE A 266 8.58 -19.01 4.26
CA ILE A 266 9.05 -20.18 5.02
C ILE A 266 8.10 -20.48 6.19
N ALA A 267 7.58 -19.43 6.87
CA ALA A 267 6.62 -19.61 7.95
C ALA A 267 5.22 -20.04 7.48
N ALA A 268 4.89 -19.87 6.19
CA ALA A 268 3.63 -20.32 5.60
C ALA A 268 3.59 -21.85 5.33
N GLY A 269 4.68 -22.55 5.57
CA GLY A 269 4.79 -24.00 5.37
C GLY A 269 3.65 -24.83 5.95
N PRO A 270 3.22 -24.62 7.21
CA PRO A 270 2.10 -25.35 7.81
C PRO A 270 0.81 -25.26 7.00
N LEU A 271 0.53 -24.09 6.46
CA LEU A 271 -0.64 -23.91 5.59
C LEU A 271 -0.50 -24.68 4.28
N MET A 272 0.72 -24.75 3.73
CA MET A 272 0.98 -25.49 2.49
C MET A 272 0.86 -27.01 2.71
N THR A 273 1.34 -27.51 3.85
CA THR A 273 1.20 -28.93 4.19
C THR A 273 -0.22 -29.33 4.50
N SER A 274 -1.06 -28.42 5.02
CA SER A 274 -2.47 -28.70 5.26
C SER A 274 -3.28 -28.90 3.98
N VAL A 275 -2.80 -28.36 2.86
CA VAL A 275 -3.41 -28.56 1.53
C VAL A 275 -3.10 -29.94 0.95
N ASN A 276 -1.92 -30.50 1.29
CA ASN A 276 -1.49 -31.83 0.85
C ASN A 276 -0.89 -32.62 2.03
N PRO A 277 -1.74 -33.12 2.95
CA PRO A 277 -1.30 -33.75 4.19
C PRO A 277 -0.57 -35.10 3.97
N ASP A 278 -0.85 -35.78 2.85
CA ASP A 278 -0.23 -37.07 2.50
C ASP A 278 1.10 -36.92 1.77
N SER A 279 1.66 -35.71 1.72
CA SER A 279 2.93 -35.44 1.04
C SER A 279 4.12 -35.97 1.85
N ASP A 280 5.03 -36.66 1.17
CA ASP A 280 6.35 -37.05 1.69
C ASP A 280 7.44 -35.98 1.49
N ALA A 281 7.04 -34.71 1.24
CA ALA A 281 7.98 -33.62 1.08
C ALA A 281 8.88 -33.42 2.31
N PRO A 282 10.09 -32.88 2.14
CA PRO A 282 11.07 -32.77 3.22
C PRO A 282 10.56 -32.09 4.50
N LEU A 283 9.65 -31.12 4.37
CA LEU A 283 9.09 -30.36 5.48
C LEU A 283 7.61 -30.65 5.76
N SER A 284 6.99 -31.65 5.09
CA SER A 284 5.54 -31.90 5.20
C SER A 284 5.11 -32.47 6.57
N ARG A 285 5.98 -33.22 7.23
CA ARG A 285 5.64 -33.94 8.47
C ARG A 285 5.72 -33.11 9.76
N ILE A 286 5.98 -31.81 9.67
CA ILE A 286 6.30 -30.96 10.82
C ILE A 286 5.07 -30.52 11.62
N TYR A 287 3.86 -30.66 11.08
CA TYR A 287 2.68 -29.92 11.60
C TYR A 287 1.49 -30.84 11.93
N LEU A 288 1.73 -31.78 12.82
CA LEU A 288 0.69 -32.59 13.43
C LEU A 288 0.33 -32.02 14.79
N LEU A 289 -0.96 -31.77 15.05
CA LEU A 289 -1.47 -31.46 16.38
C LEU A 289 -1.45 -32.77 17.20
N THR A 290 -0.78 -32.75 18.35
CA THR A 290 -0.82 -33.86 19.30
C THR A 290 -1.43 -33.38 20.58
N TRP A 291 -2.59 -33.91 20.93
CA TRP A 291 -3.18 -33.78 22.27
C TRP A 291 -3.02 -35.09 23.06
N GLU A 292 -3.01 -36.23 22.37
CA GLU A 292 -2.77 -37.57 22.89
C GLU A 292 -1.53 -38.19 22.21
N GLU A 293 -1.21 -39.42 22.52
CA GLU A 293 -0.12 -40.19 21.90
C GLU A 293 -0.29 -40.36 20.37
N SER A 294 -1.53 -40.27 19.86
CA SER A 294 -1.83 -40.31 18.44
C SER A 294 -1.79 -38.91 17.81
N PRO A 295 -1.08 -38.71 16.70
CA PRO A 295 -1.05 -37.45 16.00
C PRO A 295 -2.41 -37.17 15.37
N VAL A 296 -3.03 -36.04 15.75
CA VAL A 296 -4.27 -35.57 15.14
C VAL A 296 -3.92 -34.63 13.98
N THR A 297 -4.40 -34.92 12.79
CA THR A 297 -4.18 -34.08 11.63
C THR A 297 -5.03 -32.81 11.72
N VAL A 298 -4.61 -31.71 11.05
CA VAL A 298 -5.39 -30.46 10.98
C VAL A 298 -6.80 -30.69 10.47
N ARG A 299 -6.98 -31.68 9.61
CA ARG A 299 -8.28 -32.05 9.03
C ARG A 299 -9.23 -32.64 10.09
N GLU A 300 -8.69 -33.43 11.04
CA GLU A 300 -9.47 -34.02 12.13
C GLU A 300 -9.79 -33.00 13.23
N ALA A 301 -8.92 -32.02 13.47
CA ALA A 301 -9.14 -30.95 14.42
C ALA A 301 -10.16 -29.89 13.95
N GLY A 302 -10.62 -29.95 12.69
CA GLY A 302 -11.60 -29.01 12.14
C GLY A 302 -11.14 -27.55 12.09
N VAL A 303 -12.10 -26.64 12.21
CA VAL A 303 -11.85 -25.18 12.08
C VAL A 303 -10.89 -24.67 13.16
N LEU A 304 -10.97 -25.16 14.39
CA LEU A 304 -10.12 -24.70 15.49
C LEU A 304 -8.66 -25.12 15.28
N GLY A 305 -8.44 -26.32 14.79
CA GLY A 305 -7.11 -26.80 14.42
C GLY A 305 -6.50 -25.95 13.28
N ALA A 306 -7.32 -25.57 12.30
CA ALA A 306 -6.88 -24.67 11.23
C ALA A 306 -6.49 -23.29 11.77
N ILE A 307 -7.28 -22.72 12.68
CA ILE A 307 -6.96 -21.44 13.35
C ILE A 307 -5.67 -21.57 14.16
N PHE A 308 -5.51 -22.65 14.92
CA PHE A 308 -4.32 -22.89 15.73
C PHE A 308 -3.03 -22.91 14.88
N ASN A 309 -3.09 -23.53 13.70
CA ASN A 309 -1.96 -23.57 12.77
C ASN A 309 -1.72 -22.25 12.04
N LEU A 310 -2.73 -21.36 11.94
CA LEU A 310 -2.56 -20.03 11.37
C LEU A 310 -1.86 -19.04 12.33
N VAL A 311 -1.91 -19.27 13.64
CA VAL A 311 -1.32 -18.37 14.64
C VAL A 311 0.17 -18.13 14.42
N PRO A 312 1.03 -19.14 14.22
CA PRO A 312 2.44 -18.92 13.93
C PRO A 312 2.65 -18.08 12.66
N LEU A 313 1.83 -18.31 11.64
CA LEU A 313 1.88 -17.51 10.41
C LEU A 313 1.47 -16.06 10.65
N ILE A 314 0.45 -15.81 11.45
CA ILE A 314 0.03 -14.45 11.84
C ILE A 314 1.17 -13.72 12.57
N ILE A 315 1.81 -14.39 13.52
CA ILE A 315 2.98 -13.85 14.24
C ILE A 315 4.12 -13.58 13.26
N ALA A 316 4.40 -14.50 12.33
CA ALA A 316 5.45 -14.34 11.32
C ALA A 316 5.15 -13.15 10.38
N VAL A 317 3.90 -12.96 9.96
CA VAL A 317 3.51 -11.80 9.15
C VAL A 317 3.72 -10.48 9.90
N VAL A 318 3.36 -10.44 11.17
CA VAL A 318 3.57 -9.24 12.02
C VAL A 318 5.07 -8.95 12.18
N LEU A 319 5.87 -9.97 12.45
CA LEU A 319 7.33 -9.87 12.54
C LEU A 319 7.94 -9.43 11.19
N ALA A 320 7.45 -9.96 10.09
CA ALA A 320 7.89 -9.58 8.73
C ALA A 320 7.59 -8.10 8.43
N ILE A 321 6.41 -7.59 8.82
CA ILE A 321 6.08 -6.18 8.71
C ILE A 321 7.08 -5.34 9.54
N GLY A 322 7.42 -5.78 10.74
CA GLY A 322 8.42 -5.13 11.57
C GLY A 322 9.84 -5.20 10.98
N LEU A 323 10.23 -6.33 10.38
CA LEU A 323 11.50 -6.51 9.69
C LEU A 323 11.59 -5.62 8.44
N ALA A 324 10.53 -5.54 7.64
CA ALA A 324 10.46 -4.65 6.48
C ALA A 324 10.68 -3.18 6.88
N ARG A 325 10.21 -2.79 8.09
CA ARG A 325 10.44 -1.46 8.69
C ARG A 325 11.80 -1.34 9.41
N GLY A 326 12.62 -2.38 9.42
CA GLY A 326 13.93 -2.39 10.08
C GLY A 326 13.88 -2.34 11.62
N ARG A 327 12.76 -2.71 12.26
CA ARG A 327 12.57 -2.59 13.71
C ARG A 327 13.40 -3.61 14.48
N ARG A 328 14.16 -3.13 15.47
CA ARG A 328 14.99 -3.97 16.34
C ARG A 328 14.16 -5.01 17.14
N ILE A 329 12.95 -4.62 17.58
CA ILE A 329 12.04 -5.56 18.29
C ILE A 329 11.64 -6.71 17.37
N ALA A 330 11.32 -6.44 16.09
CA ALA A 330 10.96 -7.47 15.13
C ALA A 330 12.13 -8.40 14.81
N TRP A 331 13.36 -7.88 14.76
CA TRP A 331 14.56 -8.69 14.58
C TRP A 331 14.75 -9.69 15.73
N TRP A 332 14.65 -9.23 16.99
CA TRP A 332 14.70 -10.11 18.15
C TRP A 332 13.56 -11.12 18.17
N GLY A 333 12.33 -10.66 17.86
CA GLY A 333 11.16 -11.54 17.75
C GLY A 333 11.34 -12.62 16.68
N ALA A 334 11.89 -12.26 15.52
CA ALA A 334 12.21 -13.21 14.44
C ALA A 334 13.28 -14.22 14.87
N GLN A 335 14.34 -13.79 15.56
CA GLN A 335 15.35 -14.70 16.11
C GLN A 335 14.73 -15.71 17.07
N VAL A 336 13.92 -15.23 18.04
CA VAL A 336 13.22 -16.11 18.98
C VAL A 336 12.32 -17.11 18.25
N PHE A 337 11.55 -16.63 17.27
CA PHE A 337 10.67 -17.46 16.46
C PHE A 337 11.43 -18.56 15.70
N LEU A 338 12.53 -18.21 15.04
CA LEU A 338 13.34 -19.12 14.25
C LEU A 338 14.03 -20.16 15.12
N TRP A 339 14.68 -19.74 16.22
CA TRP A 339 15.34 -20.66 17.15
C TRP A 339 14.35 -21.58 17.87
N ALA A 340 13.18 -21.09 18.26
CA ALA A 340 12.12 -21.90 18.84
C ALA A 340 11.62 -22.97 17.84
N THR A 341 11.48 -22.61 16.57
CA THR A 341 11.09 -23.54 15.51
C THR A 341 12.15 -24.61 15.32
N ILE A 342 13.44 -24.23 15.22
CA ILE A 342 14.55 -25.20 15.10
C ILE A 342 14.61 -26.13 16.31
N ALA A 343 14.46 -25.62 17.53
CA ALA A 343 14.46 -26.44 18.74
C ALA A 343 13.32 -27.45 18.72
N GLY A 344 12.12 -27.05 18.29
CA GLY A 344 10.99 -27.98 18.14
C GLY A 344 11.25 -29.06 17.09
N LEU A 345 11.84 -28.69 15.94
CA LEU A 345 12.19 -29.63 14.86
C LEU A 345 13.25 -30.64 15.30
N LEU A 346 14.30 -30.18 15.98
CA LEU A 346 15.37 -31.07 16.50
C LEU A 346 14.84 -32.00 17.59
N PHE A 347 13.95 -31.51 18.45
CA PHE A 347 13.31 -32.35 19.46
C PHE A 347 12.44 -33.43 18.82
N GLU A 348 11.65 -33.09 17.80
CA GLU A 348 10.83 -34.08 17.09
C GLU A 348 11.70 -35.13 16.39
N ALA A 349 12.78 -34.71 15.73
CA ALA A 349 13.75 -35.65 15.16
C ALA A 349 14.36 -36.59 16.22
N PHE A 350 14.70 -36.06 17.40
CA PHE A 350 15.21 -36.87 18.50
C PHE A 350 14.16 -37.86 19.07
N ARG A 351 12.88 -37.44 19.11
CA ARG A 351 11.80 -38.32 19.57
C ARG A 351 11.56 -39.49 18.62
N ILE A 352 11.56 -39.21 17.33
CA ILE A 352 11.41 -40.25 16.28
C ILE A 352 12.57 -41.28 16.38
N THR A 353 13.83 -40.83 16.62
CA THR A 353 14.96 -41.75 16.79
C THR A 353 14.85 -42.69 17.97
N LYS A 354 14.16 -42.27 19.03
CA LYS A 354 13.96 -43.14 20.21
C LYS A 354 12.85 -44.17 20.03
N LEU A 355 11.86 -43.87 19.16
CA LEU A 355 10.69 -44.75 18.95
C LEU A 355 10.89 -45.76 17.82
N GLU A 356 11.68 -45.39 16.78
CA GLU A 356 11.94 -46.22 15.61
C GLU A 356 13.44 -46.60 15.54
N THR A 357 13.79 -47.80 16.08
CA THR A 357 15.20 -48.29 16.16
C THR A 357 15.79 -48.70 14.81
N ASP A 358 15.01 -48.86 13.76
CA ASP A 358 15.41 -49.45 12.47
C ASP A 358 15.81 -48.45 11.39
N ILE A 359 15.75 -47.11 11.66
CA ILE A 359 16.13 -46.11 10.67
C ILE A 359 17.65 -45.86 10.71
N PRO A 360 18.37 -45.98 9.58
CA PRO A 360 19.80 -45.70 9.54
C PRO A 360 20.10 -44.24 9.93
N ILE A 361 21.01 -44.04 10.87
CA ILE A 361 21.42 -42.74 11.42
C ILE A 361 21.79 -41.74 10.30
N ASN A 362 22.42 -42.20 9.22
CA ASN A 362 22.84 -41.38 8.09
C ASN A 362 21.65 -40.82 7.32
N LEU A 363 20.55 -41.56 7.20
CA LEU A 363 19.33 -41.12 6.54
C LEU A 363 18.62 -40.07 7.39
N MET A 364 18.57 -40.26 8.70
CA MET A 364 17.99 -39.32 9.65
C MET A 364 18.76 -38.00 9.73
N ALA A 365 20.10 -38.07 9.74
CA ALA A 365 20.91 -36.85 9.74
C ALA A 365 20.70 -36.00 8.48
N SER A 366 20.54 -36.64 7.31
CA SER A 366 20.28 -35.92 6.05
C SER A 366 18.88 -35.28 6.01
N TYR A 367 17.86 -35.99 6.50
CA TYR A 367 16.51 -35.44 6.60
C TYR A 367 16.43 -34.30 7.62
N GLY A 368 17.04 -34.47 8.79
CA GLY A 368 17.09 -33.44 9.83
C GLY A 368 17.79 -32.17 9.37
N LEU A 369 18.93 -32.33 8.66
CA LEU A 369 19.69 -31.20 8.11
C LEU A 369 18.88 -30.43 7.05
N LEU A 370 18.26 -31.14 6.10
CA LEU A 370 17.44 -30.49 5.05
C LEU A 370 16.24 -29.74 5.64
N THR A 371 15.63 -30.26 6.70
CA THR A 371 14.51 -29.66 7.39
C THR A 371 14.89 -28.37 8.11
N VAL A 372 16.07 -28.33 8.74
CA VAL A 372 16.54 -27.19 9.54
C VAL A 372 17.23 -26.12 8.67
N LEU A 373 17.78 -26.49 7.52
CA LEU A 373 18.59 -25.63 6.67
C LEU A 373 17.92 -24.29 6.28
N PRO A 374 16.65 -24.22 5.82
CA PRO A 374 16.02 -22.95 5.46
C PRO A 374 15.93 -21.98 6.64
N TRP A 375 15.67 -22.50 7.83
CA TRP A 375 15.59 -21.71 9.07
C TRP A 375 16.96 -21.21 9.51
N LEU A 376 17.99 -22.06 9.41
CA LEU A 376 19.39 -21.67 9.68
C LEU A 376 19.88 -20.61 8.71
N VAL A 377 19.57 -20.73 7.42
CA VAL A 377 19.92 -19.72 6.42
C VAL A 377 19.31 -18.37 6.78
N LEU A 378 18.03 -18.32 7.17
CA LEU A 378 17.40 -17.08 7.61
C LEU A 378 18.06 -16.51 8.88
N ILE A 379 18.40 -17.35 9.86
CA ILE A 379 19.10 -16.90 11.07
C ILE A 379 20.44 -16.28 10.69
N VAL A 380 21.23 -16.96 9.86
CA VAL A 380 22.53 -16.46 9.42
C VAL A 380 22.40 -15.14 8.68
N VAL A 381 21.43 -15.03 7.75
CA VAL A 381 21.16 -13.78 7.03
C VAL A 381 20.80 -12.66 8.00
N LEU A 382 19.90 -12.90 8.94
CA LEU A 382 19.50 -11.90 9.94
C LEU A 382 20.66 -11.52 10.87
N LEU A 383 21.57 -12.45 11.20
CA LEU A 383 22.75 -12.18 12.03
C LEU A 383 23.81 -11.40 11.26
N VAL A 384 24.08 -11.75 10.00
CA VAL A 384 25.07 -11.03 9.16
C VAL A 384 24.63 -9.59 8.97
N TYR A 385 23.35 -9.36 8.73
CA TYR A 385 22.79 -8.06 8.45
C TYR A 385 22.09 -7.40 9.66
N TRP A 386 22.45 -7.79 10.89
CA TRP A 386 21.81 -7.24 12.10
C TRP A 386 21.86 -5.71 12.21
N ARG A 387 22.88 -5.10 11.60
CA ARG A 387 23.04 -3.65 11.57
C ARG A 387 21.95 -2.93 10.78
N ASP A 388 21.31 -3.65 9.88
CA ASP A 388 20.26 -3.10 9.02
C ASP A 388 18.88 -3.07 9.72
N PHE A 389 18.76 -3.67 10.93
CA PHE A 389 17.53 -3.76 11.73
C PHE A 389 17.69 -3.03 13.08
N ARG A 390 18.13 -1.77 13.03
CA ARG A 390 18.41 -0.98 14.23
C ARG A 390 17.42 0.11 14.54
N ALA A 391 16.34 0.26 13.75
CA ALA A 391 15.33 1.28 13.98
C ALA A 391 14.80 1.17 15.42
N PRO A 392 15.05 2.20 16.27
CA PRO A 392 14.65 2.16 17.65
C PRO A 392 13.13 2.20 17.79
N ALA A 393 12.61 1.57 18.82
CA ALA A 393 11.26 1.80 19.28
C ALA A 393 11.26 2.92 20.33
N GLU A 394 10.12 3.51 20.58
CA GLU A 394 9.92 4.47 21.67
C GLU A 394 10.42 3.92 23.01
N HIS A 395 11.00 4.80 23.83
CA HIS A 395 11.54 4.41 25.12
C HIS A 395 10.45 3.76 26.00
N GLY A 396 10.75 2.57 26.53
CA GLY A 396 9.80 1.81 27.34
C GLY A 396 8.91 0.83 26.57
N THR A 397 8.80 0.93 25.23
CA THR A 397 7.93 0.04 24.43
C THR A 397 8.24 -1.44 24.67
N THR A 398 9.52 -1.82 24.80
CA THR A 398 9.90 -3.22 25.03
C THR A 398 9.44 -3.69 26.41
N LYS A 399 9.60 -2.87 27.47
CA LYS A 399 9.13 -3.18 28.84
C LYS A 399 7.61 -3.32 28.86
N LEU A 400 6.91 -2.37 28.21
CA LEU A 400 5.46 -2.37 28.11
C LEU A 400 4.93 -3.57 27.31
N LEU A 401 5.62 -3.96 26.23
CA LEU A 401 5.31 -5.15 25.44
C LEU A 401 5.39 -6.41 26.32
N VAL A 402 6.52 -6.60 27.00
CA VAL A 402 6.71 -7.76 27.90
C VAL A 402 5.66 -7.76 28.99
N LEU A 403 5.39 -6.62 29.63
CA LEU A 403 4.37 -6.51 30.67
C LEU A 403 2.97 -6.87 30.17
N ARG A 404 2.58 -6.37 29.00
CA ARG A 404 1.27 -6.67 28.38
C ARG A 404 1.13 -8.14 28.04
N ILE A 405 2.15 -8.73 27.40
CA ILE A 405 2.15 -10.17 27.08
C ILE A 405 2.08 -11.00 28.35
N SER A 406 2.91 -10.72 29.37
CA SER A 406 2.93 -11.47 30.64
C SER A 406 1.61 -11.35 31.39
N SER A 407 1.06 -10.14 31.54
CA SER A 407 -0.22 -9.91 32.20
C SER A 407 -1.37 -10.64 31.51
N PHE A 408 -1.40 -10.58 30.18
CA PHE A 408 -2.42 -11.26 29.41
C PHE A 408 -2.26 -12.79 29.47
N ALA A 409 -1.02 -13.31 29.43
CA ALA A 409 -0.76 -14.73 29.61
C ALA A 409 -1.22 -15.23 30.98
N VAL A 410 -0.94 -14.51 32.06
CA VAL A 410 -1.44 -14.83 33.40
C VAL A 410 -2.97 -14.86 33.44
N LEU A 411 -3.63 -13.85 32.82
CA LEU A 411 -5.09 -13.82 32.73
C LEU A 411 -5.64 -15.06 32.01
N VAL A 412 -5.09 -15.40 30.85
CA VAL A 412 -5.50 -16.59 30.08
C VAL A 412 -5.26 -17.87 30.89
N CYS A 413 -4.11 -18.00 31.56
CA CYS A 413 -3.83 -19.14 32.43
C CYS A 413 -4.87 -19.27 33.56
N CYS A 414 -5.17 -18.17 34.25
CA CYS A 414 -6.16 -18.17 35.33
C CYS A 414 -7.56 -18.53 34.84
N LEU A 415 -7.98 -17.96 33.70
CA LEU A 415 -9.29 -18.26 33.10
C LEU A 415 -9.37 -19.73 32.68
N TRP A 416 -8.30 -20.26 32.08
CA TRP A 416 -8.26 -21.64 31.65
C TRP A 416 -8.29 -22.61 32.82
N VAL A 417 -7.41 -22.41 33.83
CA VAL A 417 -7.41 -23.24 35.06
C VAL A 417 -8.77 -23.19 35.72
N GLY A 418 -9.38 -22.01 35.84
CA GLY A 418 -10.73 -21.85 36.42
C GLY A 418 -11.79 -22.60 35.62
N SER A 419 -11.75 -22.55 34.28
CA SER A 419 -12.70 -23.24 33.40
C SER A 419 -12.56 -24.77 33.49
N VAL A 420 -11.33 -25.30 33.52
CA VAL A 420 -11.08 -26.75 33.67
C VAL A 420 -11.52 -27.24 35.06
N MET A 421 -11.25 -26.47 36.11
CA MET A 421 -11.70 -26.81 37.47
C MET A 421 -13.22 -26.76 37.65
N ALA A 422 -13.89 -25.82 36.95
CA ALA A 422 -15.35 -25.71 36.96
C ALA A 422 -16.06 -26.81 36.16
N LEU A 423 -15.42 -27.26 35.10
CA LEU A 423 -15.94 -28.23 34.12
C LEU A 423 -15.11 -29.54 34.12
N ARG A 424 -14.68 -29.94 35.32
CA ARG A 424 -13.77 -31.08 35.53
C ARG A 424 -14.32 -32.44 35.00
N ASP A 425 -15.63 -32.59 34.91
CA ASP A 425 -16.28 -33.81 34.45
C ASP A 425 -16.07 -34.06 32.92
N HIS A 426 -15.55 -33.10 32.19
CA HIS A 426 -15.22 -33.20 30.76
C HIS A 426 -13.75 -33.57 30.52
N PHE A 427 -13.00 -33.94 31.57
CA PHE A 427 -11.58 -34.35 31.47
C PHE A 427 -11.31 -35.64 32.26
N GLU A 428 -10.42 -36.48 31.74
CA GLU A 428 -9.94 -37.74 32.35
C GLU A 428 -8.43 -37.75 32.46
N PRO A 429 -7.82 -38.44 33.44
CA PRO A 429 -8.39 -38.90 34.73
C PRO A 429 -8.75 -37.74 35.63
N HIS A 430 -9.25 -38.00 36.85
CA HIS A 430 -9.70 -36.96 37.79
C HIS A 430 -8.80 -35.73 37.84
N VAL A 431 -9.40 -34.56 37.56
CA VAL A 431 -8.70 -33.28 37.45
C VAL A 431 -8.21 -32.83 38.82
N SER A 432 -6.90 -32.71 38.98
CA SER A 432 -6.25 -32.05 40.11
C SER A 432 -5.69 -30.69 39.71
N LEU A 433 -5.65 -29.75 40.67
CA LEU A 433 -5.09 -28.42 40.39
C LEU A 433 -3.65 -28.48 39.87
N LEU A 434 -2.83 -29.36 40.43
CA LEU A 434 -1.46 -29.57 40.02
C LEU A 434 -1.36 -30.16 38.60
N GLY A 435 -2.20 -31.14 38.24
CA GLY A 435 -2.31 -31.71 36.91
C GLY A 435 -2.73 -30.67 35.88
N THR A 436 -3.72 -29.82 36.22
CA THR A 436 -4.15 -28.70 35.37
C THR A 436 -3.02 -27.68 35.12
N ILE A 437 -2.28 -27.30 36.16
CA ILE A 437 -1.14 -26.39 36.04
C ILE A 437 -0.05 -27.02 35.13
N LYS A 438 0.23 -28.30 35.27
CA LYS A 438 1.17 -29.03 34.41
C LYS A 438 0.70 -29.05 32.94
N ALA A 439 -0.60 -29.20 32.71
CA ALA A 439 -1.15 -29.23 31.35
C ALA A 439 -1.07 -27.87 30.63
N LEU A 440 -0.90 -26.74 31.35
CA LEU A 440 -0.65 -25.43 30.73
C LEU A 440 0.53 -25.44 29.75
N ARG A 441 1.55 -26.24 30.00
CA ARG A 441 2.70 -26.38 29.09
C ARG A 441 2.33 -26.93 27.72
N VAL A 442 1.32 -27.79 27.66
CA VAL A 442 0.83 -28.35 26.41
C VAL A 442 -0.11 -27.38 25.71
N VAL A 443 -0.97 -26.73 26.47
CA VAL A 443 -2.07 -25.88 25.95
C VAL A 443 -1.58 -24.54 25.42
N LEU A 444 -0.57 -23.95 26.07
CA LEU A 444 -0.07 -22.62 25.73
C LEU A 444 1.01 -22.60 24.66
N LEU A 445 1.77 -23.69 24.54
CA LEU A 445 2.87 -23.76 23.59
C LEU A 445 2.34 -24.08 22.18
N PRO A 446 3.00 -23.55 21.15
CA PRO A 446 2.70 -23.94 19.75
C PRO A 446 2.82 -25.45 19.56
N PRO A 447 2.09 -26.06 18.63
CA PRO A 447 2.03 -27.52 18.45
C PRO A 447 3.39 -28.20 18.35
N VAL A 448 4.36 -27.57 17.71
CA VAL A 448 5.74 -28.09 17.60
C VAL A 448 6.46 -28.17 18.94
N LEU A 449 6.26 -27.22 19.82
CA LEU A 449 6.89 -27.15 21.15
C LEU A 449 6.09 -27.89 22.23
N SER A 450 4.75 -27.95 22.09
CA SER A 450 3.90 -28.65 23.04
C SER A 450 4.18 -30.15 23.11
N ARG A 451 4.66 -30.73 22.00
CA ARG A 451 5.08 -32.15 21.92
C ARG A 451 6.21 -32.56 22.83
N VAL A 452 6.97 -31.60 23.35
CA VAL A 452 8.00 -31.83 24.39
C VAL A 452 7.40 -32.31 25.71
N PHE A 453 6.11 -31.99 25.93
CA PHE A 453 5.46 -32.22 27.20
C PHE A 453 4.24 -33.15 27.03
N THR A 454 4.03 -34.02 28.00
CA THR A 454 2.81 -34.82 28.14
C THR A 454 1.87 -34.14 29.12
N ALA A 455 0.57 -34.20 28.83
CA ALA A 455 -0.46 -33.75 29.75
C ALA A 455 -0.92 -34.94 30.61
N ASP A 456 -1.11 -34.70 31.91
CA ASP A 456 -1.63 -35.70 32.84
C ASP A 456 -3.19 -35.78 32.78
N ILE A 457 -3.83 -34.85 32.06
CA ILE A 457 -5.27 -34.79 31.87
C ILE A 457 -5.61 -34.69 30.37
N HIS A 458 -6.65 -35.40 29.95
CA HIS A 458 -7.10 -35.46 28.54
C HIS A 458 -8.58 -35.07 28.46
N PRO A 459 -9.03 -34.44 27.36
CA PRO A 459 -10.44 -34.17 27.15
C PRO A 459 -11.22 -35.49 26.94
N ALA A 460 -12.28 -35.65 27.69
CA ALA A 460 -13.18 -36.83 27.64
C ALA A 460 -14.24 -36.68 26.56
N ASP A 461 -14.60 -35.45 26.19
CA ASP A 461 -15.65 -35.15 25.22
C ASP A 461 -15.30 -33.92 24.37
N GLN A 462 -16.24 -33.56 23.48
CA GLN A 462 -16.06 -32.45 22.53
C GLN A 462 -15.94 -31.09 23.26
N LEU A 463 -16.61 -30.90 24.39
CA LEU A 463 -16.51 -29.65 25.17
C LEU A 463 -15.13 -29.55 25.83
N GLY A 464 -14.64 -30.64 26.43
CA GLY A 464 -13.26 -30.71 26.96
C GLY A 464 -12.20 -30.40 25.90
N TRP A 465 -12.40 -30.87 24.68
CA TRP A 465 -11.56 -30.55 23.50
C TRP A 465 -11.53 -29.04 23.20
N TRP A 466 -12.70 -28.41 23.16
CA TRP A 466 -12.78 -26.98 22.92
C TRP A 466 -12.10 -26.17 24.02
N LEU A 467 -12.33 -26.60 25.29
CA LEU A 467 -11.70 -25.98 26.44
C LEU A 467 -10.18 -26.12 26.42
N GLY A 468 -9.66 -27.24 25.93
CA GLY A 468 -8.23 -27.47 25.80
C GLY A 468 -7.54 -26.66 24.72
N LEU A 469 -8.22 -26.32 23.65
CA LEU A 469 -7.59 -25.72 22.47
C LEU A 469 -7.62 -24.17 22.42
N TRP A 470 -8.59 -23.50 23.06
CA TRP A 470 -8.76 -22.05 22.89
C TRP A 470 -7.61 -21.17 23.44
N PRO A 471 -6.87 -21.53 24.52
CA PRO A 471 -5.91 -20.62 25.13
C PRO A 471 -4.70 -20.30 24.21
N GLY A 472 -4.18 -21.32 23.53
CA GLY A 472 -3.06 -21.15 22.61
C GLY A 472 -3.33 -20.13 21.50
N PRO A 473 -4.39 -20.27 20.72
CA PRO A 473 -4.78 -19.29 19.70
C PRO A 473 -5.02 -17.89 20.25
N VAL A 474 -5.74 -17.77 21.37
CA VAL A 474 -6.04 -16.48 21.99
C VAL A 474 -4.75 -15.77 22.44
N LEU A 475 -3.86 -16.49 23.11
CA LEU A 475 -2.57 -15.94 23.51
C LEU A 475 -1.71 -15.58 22.29
N GLY A 476 -1.66 -16.44 21.29
CA GLY A 476 -0.88 -16.20 20.08
C GLY A 476 -1.38 -14.99 19.29
N ILE A 477 -2.69 -14.81 19.14
CA ILE A 477 -3.28 -13.61 18.50
C ILE A 477 -2.97 -12.36 19.34
N ALA A 478 -3.09 -12.43 20.66
CA ALA A 478 -2.74 -11.32 21.54
C ALA A 478 -1.26 -10.93 21.40
N VAL A 479 -0.35 -11.91 21.37
CA VAL A 479 1.08 -11.68 21.12
C VAL A 479 1.27 -11.00 19.75
N ALA A 480 0.61 -11.44 18.70
CA ALA A 480 0.68 -10.82 17.39
C ALA A 480 0.20 -9.36 17.42
N VAL A 481 -0.93 -9.08 18.09
CA VAL A 481 -1.47 -7.72 18.21
C VAL A 481 -0.51 -6.82 18.99
N PHE A 482 0.01 -7.28 20.15
CA PHE A 482 0.95 -6.49 20.95
C PHE A 482 2.28 -6.25 20.22
N LEU A 483 2.79 -7.25 19.50
CA LEU A 483 3.96 -7.10 18.63
C LEU A 483 3.69 -6.10 17.50
N TYR A 484 2.52 -6.16 16.86
CA TYR A 484 2.15 -5.22 15.82
C TYR A 484 2.12 -3.78 16.35
N ILE A 485 1.51 -3.55 17.52
CA ILE A 485 1.49 -2.23 18.18
C ILE A 485 2.92 -1.77 18.49
N ALA A 486 3.77 -2.65 19.03
CA ALA A 486 5.16 -2.32 19.34
C ALA A 486 6.00 -2.02 18.09
N CYS A 487 5.76 -2.73 16.99
CA CYS A 487 6.42 -2.46 15.71
C CYS A 487 5.91 -1.20 15.02
N ARG A 488 4.72 -0.70 15.37
CA ARG A 488 4.14 0.52 14.81
C ARG A 488 4.58 1.78 15.56
N SER A 489 4.87 1.67 16.88
CA SER A 489 5.26 2.83 17.69
C SER A 489 6.56 3.45 17.14
N THR A 490 6.53 4.75 16.89
CA THR A 490 7.65 5.56 16.42
C THR A 490 7.93 6.62 17.47
N HIS A 491 9.20 6.85 17.77
CA HIS A 491 9.58 7.98 18.60
C HIS A 491 9.42 9.25 17.75
N VAL A 492 8.48 10.08 18.15
CA VAL A 492 8.22 11.39 17.56
C VAL A 492 8.48 12.41 18.66
N GLU A 493 9.56 13.17 18.55
CA GLU A 493 9.78 14.33 19.39
C GLU A 493 8.82 15.43 18.95
N LEU A 494 7.81 15.71 19.78
CA LEU A 494 6.99 16.91 19.65
C LEU A 494 7.88 18.13 19.86
N GLY A 495 7.74 19.13 19.01
CA GLY A 495 8.55 20.34 19.05
C GLY A 495 8.42 21.06 20.41
N ASP A 496 9.55 21.46 20.97
CA ASP A 496 9.69 22.34 22.11
C ASP A 496 9.68 23.79 21.57
N ASP A 497 9.16 24.74 22.34
CA ASP A 497 9.15 26.17 21.97
C ASP A 497 10.56 26.70 21.62
N ALA A 498 11.59 26.22 22.32
CA ALA A 498 12.99 26.54 22.02
C ALA A 498 13.43 26.04 20.62
N LYS A 499 12.92 24.91 20.17
CA LYS A 499 13.18 24.36 18.84
C LYS A 499 12.49 25.19 17.77
N HIS A 500 11.26 25.60 18.01
CA HIS A 500 10.52 26.49 17.12
C HIS A 500 11.23 27.83 16.93
N GLN A 501 11.72 28.47 18.00
CA GLN A 501 12.49 29.70 17.94
C GLN A 501 13.80 29.53 17.13
N ARG A 502 14.52 28.43 17.31
CA ARG A 502 15.73 28.15 16.51
C ARG A 502 15.40 27.98 15.02
N MET A 503 14.32 27.27 14.68
CA MET A 503 13.88 27.14 13.29
C MET A 503 13.55 28.49 12.66
N HIS A 504 12.78 29.32 13.39
CA HIS A 504 12.44 30.67 12.96
C HIS A 504 13.71 31.50 12.73
N GLN A 505 14.68 31.44 13.67
CA GLN A 505 15.97 32.11 13.50
C GLN A 505 16.73 31.61 12.25
N ILE A 506 16.85 30.29 12.05
CA ILE A 506 17.52 29.71 10.88
C ILE A 506 16.83 30.16 9.59
N LEU A 507 15.51 30.23 9.57
CA LEU A 507 14.74 30.62 8.40
C LEU A 507 14.94 32.10 8.07
N THR A 508 14.96 33.00 9.08
CA THR A 508 14.99 34.45 8.89
C THR A 508 16.41 35.02 8.75
N THR A 509 17.43 34.32 9.28
CA THR A 509 18.83 34.83 9.26
C THR A 509 19.77 33.95 8.43
N GLY A 510 19.38 32.77 8.03
CA GLY A 510 20.15 31.84 7.23
C GLY A 510 19.99 32.08 5.73
N ARG A 511 20.45 31.10 4.94
CA ARG A 511 20.29 31.10 3.47
C ARG A 511 18.86 30.93 3.03
N GLY A 512 17.99 30.45 3.94
CA GLY A 512 16.58 30.19 3.66
C GLY A 512 16.31 28.80 3.06
N GLY A 513 15.17 28.63 2.48
CA GLY A 513 14.69 27.43 1.81
C GLY A 513 13.92 27.77 0.54
N ASP A 514 12.95 26.97 0.19
CA ASP A 514 12.03 27.26 -0.92
C ASP A 514 10.91 28.21 -0.47
N HIS A 515 10.00 28.54 -1.40
CA HIS A 515 8.90 29.45 -1.14
C HIS A 515 7.90 28.93 -0.09
N LEU A 516 7.89 27.61 0.19
CA LEU A 516 7.04 26.99 1.21
C LEU A 516 7.67 27.03 2.62
N SER A 517 8.89 27.52 2.75
CA SER A 517 9.70 27.37 3.97
C SER A 517 9.05 27.97 5.22
N TRP A 518 8.24 29.04 5.08
CA TRP A 518 7.51 29.60 6.21
C TRP A 518 6.49 28.63 6.81
N MET A 519 5.88 27.79 5.97
CA MET A 519 4.92 26.76 6.41
C MET A 519 5.57 25.67 7.27
N THR A 520 6.91 25.55 7.25
CA THR A 520 7.63 24.60 8.09
C THR A 520 7.43 24.86 9.58
N LEU A 521 7.17 26.11 9.94
CA LEU A 521 6.88 26.57 11.30
C LEU A 521 5.48 26.21 11.80
N TRP A 522 4.58 25.75 10.92
CA TRP A 522 3.21 25.50 11.29
C TRP A 522 3.04 24.28 12.21
N PRO A 523 2.01 24.29 13.09
CA PRO A 523 1.72 23.18 13.98
C PRO A 523 1.51 21.86 13.23
N GLY A 524 1.94 20.75 13.88
CA GLY A 524 1.81 19.40 13.34
C GLY A 524 2.95 18.98 12.41
N ASN A 525 3.87 19.86 12.06
CA ASN A 525 5.10 19.49 11.39
C ASN A 525 6.15 19.02 12.42
N LEU A 526 6.84 17.95 12.07
CA LEU A 526 7.99 17.43 12.79
C LEU A 526 9.24 18.03 12.15
N VAL A 527 10.29 18.16 12.93
CA VAL A 527 11.54 18.77 12.46
C VAL A 527 12.72 17.88 12.81
N TRP A 528 13.51 17.59 11.81
CA TRP A 528 14.87 17.11 11.96
C TRP A 528 15.84 18.27 11.80
N GLU A 529 16.75 18.41 12.73
CA GLU A 529 17.81 19.45 12.71
C GLU A 529 19.16 18.76 12.52
N ALA A 530 20.00 19.31 11.65
CA ALA A 530 21.35 18.83 11.47
C ALA A 530 22.16 19.02 12.75
N LYS A 531 23.06 18.09 13.09
CA LYS A 531 23.78 18.07 14.37
C LYS A 531 24.67 19.30 14.62
N ASP A 532 25.15 19.90 13.56
CA ASP A 532 26.00 21.10 13.56
C ASP A 532 25.20 22.40 13.46
N GLY A 533 23.88 22.34 13.44
CA GLY A 533 23.00 23.48 13.26
C GLY A 533 23.03 24.05 11.84
N ALA A 534 23.51 23.27 10.85
CA ALA A 534 23.64 23.71 9.46
C ALA A 534 22.29 23.95 8.77
N GLY A 535 21.22 23.42 9.32
CA GLY A 535 19.86 23.59 8.81
C GLY A 535 18.90 22.54 9.35
N TYR A 536 17.70 22.53 8.80
CA TYR A 536 16.66 21.58 9.21
C TYR A 536 15.77 21.12 8.04
N VAL A 537 15.04 20.02 8.28
CA VAL A 537 14.01 19.51 7.39
C VAL A 537 12.71 19.36 8.17
N ALA A 538 11.66 20.02 7.68
CA ALA A 538 10.30 19.82 8.22
C ALA A 538 9.59 18.69 7.48
N TYR A 539 8.87 17.87 8.23
CA TYR A 539 8.20 16.71 7.66
C TYR A 539 6.96 16.31 8.45
N ARG A 540 6.09 15.54 7.82
CA ARG A 540 5.01 14.78 8.49
C ARG A 540 5.27 13.30 8.38
N LEU A 541 4.90 12.57 9.44
CA LEU A 541 5.05 11.13 9.50
C LEU A 541 3.68 10.48 9.54
N HIS A 542 3.35 9.72 8.50
CA HIS A 542 2.15 8.89 8.49
C HIS A 542 2.55 7.41 8.38
N SER A 543 2.24 6.64 9.44
CA SER A 543 2.68 5.25 9.57
C SER A 543 4.22 5.12 9.49
N SER A 544 4.79 4.70 8.38
CA SER A 544 6.24 4.63 8.12
C SER A 544 6.67 5.47 6.93
N THR A 545 5.80 6.37 6.46
CA THR A 545 6.10 7.26 5.33
C THR A 545 6.32 8.67 5.84
N VAL A 546 7.48 9.20 5.54
CA VAL A 546 7.86 10.60 5.78
C VAL A 546 7.56 11.40 4.54
N LEU A 547 6.78 12.44 4.70
CA LEU A 547 6.48 13.42 3.68
C LEU A 547 7.10 14.74 4.10
N THR A 548 8.10 15.23 3.36
CA THR A 548 8.70 16.52 3.67
C THR A 548 7.77 17.66 3.24
N LEU A 549 7.99 18.82 3.79
CA LEU A 549 7.32 20.04 3.39
C LEU A 549 8.37 20.92 2.71
N GLY A 550 8.37 20.88 1.37
CA GLY A 550 9.37 21.56 0.57
C GLY A 550 10.80 21.00 0.72
N GLU A 551 11.76 21.85 0.46
CA GLU A 551 13.19 21.59 0.51
C GLU A 551 13.77 21.79 1.92
N PRO A 552 14.99 21.32 2.20
CA PRO A 552 15.69 21.63 3.44
C PRO A 552 15.92 23.14 3.60
N VAL A 553 15.69 23.66 4.79
CA VAL A 553 16.05 25.04 5.14
C VAL A 553 17.49 25.07 5.57
N VAL A 554 18.29 25.89 4.91
CA VAL A 554 19.74 25.99 5.10
C VAL A 554 20.06 27.19 5.98
N ASN A 555 20.89 26.96 6.99
CA ASN A 555 21.48 28.01 7.80
C ASN A 555 22.69 28.68 7.05
N SER A 556 23.54 29.29 7.71
CA SER A 556 24.81 29.81 7.19
C SER A 556 25.88 28.70 7.02
N GLY A 557 26.92 28.93 6.23
CA GLY A 557 28.06 28.06 6.06
C GLY A 557 28.08 27.30 4.70
N ASP A 558 28.86 26.20 4.64
CA ASP A 558 29.10 25.44 3.40
C ASP A 558 27.99 24.40 3.11
N ALA A 559 27.00 24.32 3.98
CA ALA A 559 25.89 23.37 3.80
C ALA A 559 25.03 23.77 2.59
N THR A 560 24.54 22.76 1.89
CA THR A 560 23.58 22.92 0.78
C THR A 560 22.31 22.13 1.06
N ALA A 561 21.21 22.51 0.43
CA ALA A 561 19.95 21.74 0.52
C ALA A 561 20.16 20.26 0.16
N GLN A 562 21.05 19.96 -0.80
CA GLN A 562 21.37 18.59 -1.18
C GLN A 562 22.14 17.82 -0.09
N SER A 563 23.10 18.46 0.60
CA SER A 563 23.85 17.83 1.69
C SER A 563 22.96 17.51 2.89
N LEU A 564 22.08 18.46 3.27
CA LEU A 564 21.10 18.26 4.34
C LEU A 564 20.08 17.17 3.97
N ALA A 565 19.66 17.13 2.69
CA ALA A 565 18.77 16.09 2.20
C ALA A 565 19.41 14.70 2.25
N ASP A 566 20.71 14.58 2.01
CA ASP A 566 21.45 13.32 2.14
C ASP A 566 21.57 12.86 3.59
N GLU A 567 21.82 13.80 4.53
CA GLU A 567 21.83 13.49 5.96
C GLU A 567 20.46 13.06 6.47
N PHE A 568 19.42 13.82 6.13
CA PHE A 568 18.06 13.47 6.49
C PHE A 568 17.64 12.14 5.86
N GLY A 569 18.04 11.87 4.62
CA GLY A 569 17.81 10.59 3.95
C GLY A 569 18.41 9.42 4.73
N LYS A 570 19.66 9.56 5.21
CA LYS A 570 20.31 8.55 6.07
C LYS A 570 19.58 8.39 7.41
N PHE A 571 19.13 9.48 8.02
CA PHE A 571 18.34 9.44 9.24
C PHE A 571 17.02 8.72 9.02
N ALA A 572 16.25 9.04 7.98
CA ALA A 572 14.99 8.38 7.63
C ALA A 572 15.20 6.89 7.36
N GLU A 573 16.28 6.54 6.65
CA GLU A 573 16.64 5.15 6.38
C GLU A 573 16.96 4.37 7.66
N GLN A 574 17.68 4.98 8.61
CA GLN A 574 17.97 4.39 9.93
C GLN A 574 16.70 4.16 10.74
N GLN A 575 15.73 5.06 10.64
CA GLN A 575 14.41 4.90 11.28
C GLN A 575 13.52 3.88 10.56
N GLY A 576 13.90 3.42 9.38
CA GLY A 576 13.09 2.51 8.56
C GLY A 576 11.91 3.19 7.89
N TRP A 577 12.00 4.49 7.66
CA TRP A 577 10.95 5.27 7.02
C TRP A 577 11.11 5.30 5.50
N THR A 578 9.99 5.37 4.82
CA THR A 578 9.91 5.68 3.39
C THR A 578 9.91 7.18 3.23
N LEU A 579 10.93 7.73 2.59
CA LEU A 579 11.07 9.17 2.40
C LEU A 579 10.48 9.58 1.05
N ALA A 580 9.64 10.61 1.07
CA ALA A 580 9.13 11.32 -0.09
C ALA A 580 9.32 12.82 0.10
N TRP A 581 10.02 13.46 -0.83
CA TRP A 581 10.17 14.91 -0.89
C TRP A 581 8.96 15.48 -1.61
N TYR A 582 8.19 16.34 -0.95
CA TYR A 582 6.92 16.84 -1.48
C TYR A 582 6.99 18.34 -1.76
N SER A 583 6.50 18.74 -2.92
CA SER A 583 6.48 20.13 -3.41
C SER A 583 7.88 20.77 -3.49
N VAL A 584 8.86 20.03 -4.01
CA VAL A 584 10.23 20.54 -4.21
C VAL A 584 10.44 21.04 -5.64
N GLY A 585 11.31 21.99 -5.81
CA GLY A 585 11.64 22.61 -7.10
C GLY A 585 12.37 21.67 -8.07
N ALA A 586 12.46 22.12 -9.32
CA ALA A 586 13.08 21.35 -10.42
C ALA A 586 14.57 21.09 -10.20
N GLU A 587 15.30 22.06 -9.67
CA GLU A 587 16.73 22.00 -9.41
C GLU A 587 17.04 20.98 -8.30
N PHE A 588 16.32 21.06 -7.19
CA PHE A 588 16.45 20.11 -6.10
C PHE A 588 16.12 18.68 -6.57
N ALA A 589 15.04 18.52 -7.33
CA ALA A 589 14.65 17.22 -7.88
C ALA A 589 15.69 16.65 -8.87
N ALA A 590 16.34 17.49 -9.66
CA ALA A 590 17.42 17.08 -10.57
C ALA A 590 18.70 16.66 -9.81
N GLY A 591 18.98 17.30 -8.69
CA GLY A 591 20.11 16.99 -7.81
C GLY A 591 19.98 15.68 -7.02
N ARG A 592 18.87 14.92 -7.18
CA ARG A 592 18.61 13.64 -6.46
C ARG A 592 18.78 12.43 -7.38
N PRO A 593 20.01 11.94 -7.63
CA PRO A 593 20.24 10.83 -8.55
C PRO A 593 19.65 9.53 -8.02
N GLY A 594 19.05 8.76 -8.92
CA GLY A 594 18.45 7.45 -8.58
C GLY A 594 17.05 7.52 -7.99
N THR A 595 16.45 8.70 -7.96
CA THR A 595 15.04 8.89 -7.59
C THR A 595 14.16 9.03 -8.83
N SER A 596 12.86 8.85 -8.63
CA SER A 596 11.81 9.18 -9.60
C SER A 596 11.11 10.46 -9.15
N LYS A 597 10.64 11.24 -10.10
CA LYS A 597 9.90 12.48 -9.84
C LYS A 597 8.54 12.46 -10.50
N LEU A 598 7.55 13.04 -9.83
CA LEU A 598 6.20 13.23 -10.30
C LEU A 598 5.82 14.68 -10.07
N GLN A 599 5.40 15.41 -11.09
CA GLN A 599 4.93 16.77 -10.92
C GLN A 599 3.58 16.76 -10.17
N VAL A 600 3.50 17.53 -9.07
CA VAL A 600 2.31 17.57 -8.19
C VAL A 600 1.59 18.91 -8.25
N ALA A 601 2.30 19.97 -8.60
CA ALA A 601 1.73 21.32 -8.71
C ALA A 601 2.56 22.19 -9.65
N GLU A 602 2.03 23.36 -9.95
CA GLU A 602 2.72 24.43 -10.64
C GLU A 602 2.56 25.72 -9.83
N GLU A 603 3.68 26.31 -9.42
CA GLU A 603 3.71 27.59 -8.75
C GLU A 603 3.57 28.73 -9.76
N SER A 604 2.88 29.80 -9.37
CA SER A 604 2.66 30.98 -10.19
C SER A 604 3.36 32.19 -9.57
N ILE A 605 4.49 32.59 -10.15
CA ILE A 605 5.34 33.70 -9.66
C ILE A 605 5.08 34.93 -10.53
N VAL A 606 4.81 36.08 -9.91
CA VAL A 606 4.51 37.34 -10.61
C VAL A 606 5.59 38.36 -10.26
N SER A 607 6.24 38.90 -11.29
CA SER A 607 7.24 39.99 -11.12
C SER A 607 6.56 41.29 -10.70
N THR A 608 7.17 42.00 -9.73
CA THR A 608 6.68 43.31 -9.28
C THR A 608 6.94 44.43 -10.29
N GLU A 609 7.69 44.19 -11.35
CA GLU A 609 7.83 45.17 -12.48
C GLU A 609 6.50 45.36 -13.25
N LEU A 610 5.57 44.40 -13.09
CA LEU A 610 4.27 44.43 -13.79
C LEU A 610 3.21 45.35 -13.16
N VAL A 611 3.57 46.15 -12.10
CA VAL A 611 2.62 47.03 -11.35
C VAL A 611 1.89 48.08 -12.18
N THR A 612 2.41 48.41 -13.36
CA THR A 612 1.75 49.34 -14.28
C THR A 612 0.47 48.74 -14.92
N PHE A 613 0.32 47.41 -14.89
CA PHE A 613 -0.80 46.66 -15.49
C PHE A 613 -1.16 47.09 -16.91
N ARG A 614 -0.16 47.50 -17.75
CA ARG A 614 -0.40 47.97 -19.11
C ARG A 614 -0.67 46.81 -20.08
N GLY A 615 -1.44 47.11 -21.11
CA GLY A 615 -1.77 46.18 -22.19
C GLY A 615 -3.11 45.46 -22.02
N LYS A 616 -3.56 44.79 -23.09
CA LYS A 616 -4.86 44.11 -23.13
C LYS A 616 -4.98 42.95 -22.16
N LYS A 617 -3.89 42.27 -21.88
CA LYS A 617 -3.85 41.10 -20.99
C LYS A 617 -4.20 41.45 -19.54
N PHE A 618 -3.92 42.66 -19.07
CA PHE A 618 -4.27 43.14 -17.73
C PHE A 618 -5.60 43.86 -17.64
N GLN A 619 -6.48 43.72 -18.63
CA GLN A 619 -7.76 44.42 -18.65
C GLN A 619 -8.63 44.12 -17.41
N ASP A 620 -8.69 42.84 -16.99
CA ASP A 620 -9.48 42.39 -15.83
C ASP A 620 -8.94 43.00 -14.53
N VAL A 621 -7.63 43.03 -14.36
CA VAL A 621 -6.95 43.58 -13.17
C VAL A 621 -7.18 45.11 -13.09
N ARG A 622 -6.99 45.82 -14.21
CA ARG A 622 -7.30 47.25 -14.25
C ARG A 622 -8.78 47.57 -14.00
N THR A 623 -9.66 46.75 -14.54
CA THR A 623 -11.11 46.90 -14.31
C THR A 623 -11.42 46.70 -12.84
N ALA A 624 -10.80 45.72 -12.18
CA ALA A 624 -10.97 45.50 -10.75
C ALA A 624 -10.53 46.73 -9.92
N ARG A 625 -9.32 47.23 -10.17
CA ARG A 625 -8.80 48.45 -9.47
C ARG A 625 -9.67 49.70 -9.72
N ASN A 626 -10.03 49.97 -10.98
CA ASN A 626 -10.87 51.13 -11.32
C ASN A 626 -12.26 51.03 -10.70
N ARG A 627 -12.81 49.84 -10.63
CA ARG A 627 -14.12 49.62 -10.05
C ARG A 627 -14.07 49.73 -8.52
N ALA A 628 -13.01 49.19 -7.85
CA ALA A 628 -12.79 49.39 -6.43
C ALA A 628 -12.80 50.89 -6.05
N GLY A 629 -12.02 51.69 -6.80
CA GLY A 629 -12.02 53.15 -6.58
C GLY A 629 -13.34 53.85 -6.80
N LYS A 630 -14.21 53.36 -7.74
CA LYS A 630 -15.57 53.91 -7.94
C LYS A 630 -16.57 53.50 -6.86
N GLU A 631 -16.38 52.30 -6.28
CA GLU A 631 -17.27 51.75 -5.25
C GLU A 631 -16.75 52.08 -3.82
N GLY A 632 -15.71 52.93 -3.67
CA GLY A 632 -15.17 53.36 -2.38
C GLY A 632 -14.40 52.23 -1.64
N ILE A 633 -14.01 51.15 -2.36
CA ILE A 633 -13.26 50.05 -1.77
C ILE A 633 -11.77 50.42 -1.66
N ARG A 634 -11.21 50.34 -0.47
CA ARG A 634 -9.78 50.61 -0.18
C ARG A 634 -9.05 49.32 0.18
N ALA A 635 -7.78 49.26 -0.18
CA ALA A 635 -6.88 48.17 0.25
C ALA A 635 -6.17 48.57 1.53
N VAL A 636 -6.03 47.62 2.46
CA VAL A 636 -5.31 47.86 3.73
C VAL A 636 -4.30 46.72 3.94
N TRP A 637 -3.03 47.10 3.95
CA TRP A 637 -1.89 46.17 4.27
C TRP A 637 -1.69 46.21 5.78
N THR A 638 -1.83 45.08 6.46
CA THR A 638 -1.81 45.03 7.93
C THR A 638 -1.37 43.65 8.42
N THR A 639 -1.32 43.47 9.74
CA THR A 639 -1.20 42.15 10.40
C THR A 639 -2.52 41.79 11.09
N TRP A 640 -2.64 40.52 11.51
CA TRP A 640 -3.78 40.09 12.32
C TRP A 640 -3.90 40.93 13.61
N ASN A 641 -2.76 41.21 14.27
CA ASN A 641 -2.74 41.92 15.55
C ASN A 641 -3.14 43.40 15.40
N ASP A 642 -2.78 44.02 14.29
CA ASP A 642 -3.09 45.44 14.01
C ASP A 642 -4.49 45.62 13.41
N ALA A 643 -5.07 44.58 12.79
CA ALA A 643 -6.43 44.56 12.34
C ALA A 643 -7.39 44.63 13.56
N GLY A 644 -8.16 45.71 13.69
CA GLY A 644 -9.07 45.91 14.81
C GLY A 644 -10.02 44.73 15.10
N THR A 645 -10.53 44.63 16.30
CA THR A 645 -11.36 43.49 16.74
C THR A 645 -12.57 43.25 15.84
N MET A 646 -13.17 44.34 15.30
CA MET A 646 -14.32 44.27 14.38
C MET A 646 -13.93 43.58 13.07
N ILE A 647 -12.80 43.93 12.48
CA ILE A 647 -12.29 43.36 11.23
C ILE A 647 -11.94 41.89 11.44
N ARG A 648 -11.26 41.55 12.55
CA ARG A 648 -10.96 40.15 12.91
C ARG A 648 -12.23 39.32 13.04
N SER A 649 -13.31 39.87 13.58
CA SER A 649 -14.60 39.18 13.67
C SER A 649 -15.21 38.92 12.29
N GLN A 650 -15.10 39.88 11.38
CA GLN A 650 -15.57 39.74 9.99
C GLN A 650 -14.75 38.70 9.22
N ILE A 651 -13.41 38.67 9.39
CA ILE A 651 -12.55 37.62 8.79
C ILE A 651 -12.97 36.23 9.27
N ARG A 652 -13.26 36.09 10.58
CA ARG A 652 -13.75 34.81 11.12
C ARG A 652 -15.07 34.39 10.51
N ALA A 653 -16.05 35.30 10.49
CA ALA A 653 -17.36 35.02 9.91
C ALA A 653 -17.25 34.59 8.43
N LEU A 654 -16.43 35.31 7.66
CA LEU A 654 -16.23 35.03 6.25
C LEU A 654 -15.53 33.65 6.03
N SER A 655 -14.60 33.27 6.92
CA SER A 655 -13.96 31.97 6.88
C SER A 655 -14.92 30.85 7.26
N GLU A 656 -15.74 31.02 8.29
CA GLU A 656 -16.76 30.06 8.72
C GLU A 656 -17.82 29.82 7.64
N GLU A 657 -18.30 30.89 6.98
CA GLU A 657 -19.19 30.78 5.84
C GLU A 657 -18.58 29.99 4.69
N TRP A 658 -17.33 30.29 4.35
CA TRP A 658 -16.63 29.58 3.28
C TRP A 658 -16.43 28.08 3.59
N VAL A 659 -16.13 27.72 4.85
CA VAL A 659 -15.99 26.33 5.28
C VAL A 659 -17.35 25.61 5.25
N SER A 660 -18.44 26.29 5.64
CA SER A 660 -19.77 25.69 5.65
C SER A 660 -20.30 25.33 4.26
N ASP A 661 -19.87 26.07 3.24
CA ASP A 661 -20.20 25.80 1.84
C ASP A 661 -19.45 24.60 1.25
N LYS A 662 -18.42 24.10 1.94
CA LYS A 662 -17.59 22.98 1.46
C LYS A 662 -18.03 21.66 2.09
N SER A 663 -18.01 20.62 1.30
CA SER A 663 -18.37 19.26 1.72
C SER A 663 -17.26 18.53 2.48
N LEU A 664 -16.05 19.09 2.51
CA LEU A 664 -14.86 18.55 3.19
C LEU A 664 -14.42 19.50 4.30
N PRO A 665 -13.77 18.96 5.36
CA PRO A 665 -13.13 19.78 6.38
C PRO A 665 -12.04 20.67 5.77
N GLU A 666 -11.67 21.74 6.47
CA GLU A 666 -10.59 22.62 6.05
C GLU A 666 -9.28 21.83 5.95
N MET A 667 -8.61 21.94 4.81
CA MET A 667 -7.36 21.26 4.57
C MET A 667 -6.20 21.99 5.24
N GLY A 668 -5.19 21.24 5.65
CA GLY A 668 -3.96 21.77 6.21
C GLY A 668 -2.73 21.47 5.35
N PHE A 669 -1.58 21.29 5.99
CA PHE A 669 -0.26 20.97 5.42
C PHE A 669 0.35 22.12 4.61
N THR A 670 0.07 22.24 3.31
CA THR A 670 0.51 23.35 2.46
C THR A 670 -0.60 24.35 2.18
N LEU A 671 -1.66 24.34 2.98
CA LEU A 671 -2.77 25.25 2.91
C LEU A 671 -3.02 25.84 4.29
N GLY A 672 -2.98 27.18 4.38
CA GLY A 672 -3.25 27.91 5.60
C GLY A 672 -4.73 27.94 5.97
N ASN A 673 -4.94 28.15 7.24
CA ASN A 673 -6.27 28.29 7.83
C ASN A 673 -6.32 29.56 8.68
N LEU A 674 -7.46 29.78 9.35
CA LEU A 674 -7.64 30.98 10.15
C LEU A 674 -6.58 31.12 11.27
N SER A 675 -6.03 30.02 11.81
CA SER A 675 -5.04 30.10 12.88
C SER A 675 -3.66 30.56 12.38
N THR A 676 -3.32 30.32 11.10
CA THR A 676 -2.04 30.75 10.53
C THR A 676 -1.96 32.26 10.35
N LEU A 677 -3.10 32.97 10.31
CA LEU A 677 -3.15 34.43 10.25
C LEU A 677 -2.66 35.11 11.52
N HIS A 678 -2.64 34.39 12.64
CA HIS A 678 -2.23 34.95 13.94
C HIS A 678 -0.72 35.19 14.07
N ASP A 679 0.06 34.67 13.14
CA ASP A 679 1.51 34.88 13.09
C ASP A 679 1.80 36.37 12.84
N PRO A 680 2.63 37.04 13.67
CA PRO A 680 2.89 38.47 13.55
C PRO A 680 3.64 38.88 12.27
N GLU A 681 4.34 37.95 11.62
CA GLU A 681 5.06 38.22 10.38
C GLU A 681 4.21 37.98 9.13
N VAL A 682 3.07 37.31 9.27
CA VAL A 682 2.12 37.12 8.18
C VAL A 682 1.36 38.41 7.92
N ARG A 683 1.36 38.86 6.68
CA ARG A 683 0.66 40.06 6.23
C ARG A 683 -0.69 39.76 5.67
N LEU A 684 -1.62 40.65 5.90
CA LEU A 684 -2.98 40.60 5.37
C LEU A 684 -3.21 41.79 4.42
N MET A 685 -3.76 41.51 3.25
CA MET A 685 -4.32 42.53 2.38
C MET A 685 -5.86 42.46 2.48
N LEU A 686 -6.48 43.52 2.98
CA LEU A 686 -7.92 43.62 3.24
C LEU A 686 -8.59 44.56 2.23
N ALA A 687 -9.74 44.21 1.74
CA ALA A 687 -10.61 45.09 0.94
C ALA A 687 -11.75 45.58 1.83
N LEU A 688 -11.73 46.85 2.19
CA LEU A 688 -12.71 47.52 3.07
C LEU A 688 -13.47 48.60 2.33
N ASP A 689 -14.77 48.74 2.60
CA ASP A 689 -15.57 49.87 2.14
C ASP A 689 -15.41 51.09 3.05
N GLU A 690 -16.16 52.14 2.79
CA GLU A 690 -16.18 53.39 3.57
C GLU A 690 -16.66 53.19 5.01
N HIS A 691 -17.38 52.08 5.29
CA HIS A 691 -17.92 51.76 6.60
C HIS A 691 -17.13 50.65 7.33
N ASP A 692 -15.91 50.32 6.87
CA ASP A 692 -15.07 49.24 7.35
C ASP A 692 -15.68 47.82 7.23
N ASN A 693 -16.62 47.64 6.29
CA ASN A 693 -17.10 46.29 5.97
C ASN A 693 -16.06 45.55 5.11
N LEU A 694 -15.81 44.31 5.45
CA LEU A 694 -14.84 43.47 4.77
C LEU A 694 -15.44 42.76 3.55
N HIS A 695 -14.94 43.06 2.35
CA HIS A 695 -15.33 42.40 1.11
C HIS A 695 -14.43 41.21 0.75
N GLY A 696 -13.19 41.16 1.26
CA GLY A 696 -12.26 40.06 1.03
C GLY A 696 -10.95 40.25 1.76
N VAL A 697 -10.25 39.15 1.92
CA VAL A 697 -8.94 39.07 2.59
C VAL A 697 -8.03 38.09 1.86
N THR A 698 -6.77 38.46 1.74
CA THR A 698 -5.67 37.55 1.35
C THR A 698 -4.58 37.60 2.39
N SER A 699 -3.94 36.45 2.68
CA SER A 699 -2.76 36.41 3.55
C SER A 699 -1.50 36.11 2.75
N TRP A 700 -0.38 36.62 3.23
CA TRP A 700 0.89 36.61 2.57
C TRP A 700 1.98 36.16 3.56
N LEU A 701 2.60 35.02 3.24
CA LEU A 701 3.70 34.46 4.01
C LEU A 701 5.00 35.08 3.55
N PRO A 702 5.90 35.47 4.46
CA PRO A 702 7.20 36.00 4.08
C PRO A 702 8.10 34.89 3.54
N VAL A 703 8.87 35.18 2.50
CA VAL A 703 9.92 34.33 1.98
C VAL A 703 11.25 35.01 2.20
N TYR A 704 12.16 34.35 2.93
CA TYR A 704 13.47 34.85 3.24
C TYR A 704 14.53 34.11 2.41
N GLU A 705 15.48 34.89 1.86
CA GLU A 705 16.66 34.40 1.17
C GLU A 705 17.88 35.20 1.67
N ASP A 706 18.95 34.51 2.01
CA ASP A 706 20.21 35.09 2.51
C ASP A 706 20.03 36.13 3.65
N GLY A 707 19.09 35.83 4.58
CA GLY A 707 18.81 36.68 5.74
C GLY A 707 17.97 37.92 5.44
N ALA A 708 17.44 38.06 4.23
CA ALA A 708 16.60 39.18 3.83
C ALA A 708 15.22 38.70 3.31
N LEU A 709 14.20 39.52 3.49
CA LEU A 709 12.89 39.27 2.89
C LEU A 709 13.02 39.42 1.37
N ALA A 710 12.77 38.35 0.64
CA ALA A 710 12.90 38.26 -0.83
C ALA A 710 11.56 38.43 -1.56
N GLY A 711 10.46 38.01 -0.93
CA GLY A 711 9.14 38.08 -1.56
C GLY A 711 8.01 37.69 -0.62
N TRP A 712 6.80 37.69 -1.15
CA TRP A 712 5.59 37.30 -0.44
C TRP A 712 4.90 36.13 -1.16
N MET A 713 4.42 35.13 -0.41
CA MET A 713 3.67 34.01 -0.94
C MET A 713 2.21 34.04 -0.47
N LEU A 714 1.28 34.02 -1.43
CA LEU A 714 -0.16 33.92 -1.16
C LEU A 714 -0.51 32.56 -0.54
N ASP A 715 -1.22 32.59 0.58
CA ASP A 715 -1.65 31.36 1.27
C ASP A 715 -3.17 31.34 1.44
N PHE A 716 -3.73 32.15 2.31
CA PHE A 716 -5.14 32.17 2.62
C PHE A 716 -5.89 33.22 1.79
N MET A 717 -7.06 32.86 1.28
CA MET A 717 -7.87 33.75 0.43
C MET A 717 -9.35 33.52 0.70
N ARG A 718 -10.06 34.55 1.12
CA ARG A 718 -11.53 34.53 1.32
C ARG A 718 -12.16 35.78 0.76
N ARG A 719 -13.40 35.66 0.26
CA ARG A 719 -14.20 36.76 -0.25
C ARG A 719 -15.64 36.65 0.19
N ASP A 720 -16.29 37.77 0.36
CA ASP A 720 -17.74 37.84 0.53
C ASP A 720 -18.43 37.52 -0.82
N PRO A 721 -19.28 36.46 -0.89
CA PRO A 721 -19.98 36.11 -2.11
C PRO A 721 -20.96 37.21 -2.58
N SER A 722 -21.50 37.99 -1.64
CA SER A 722 -22.45 39.07 -1.88
C SER A 722 -21.78 40.41 -2.11
N GLY A 723 -20.49 40.53 -1.81
CA GLY A 723 -19.72 41.74 -1.86
C GLY A 723 -19.18 42.12 -3.24
N PHE A 724 -18.18 42.99 -3.25
CA PHE A 724 -17.47 43.45 -4.44
C PHE A 724 -16.86 42.27 -5.22
N ARG A 725 -17.36 41.95 -6.41
CA ARG A 725 -17.01 40.71 -7.11
C ARG A 725 -15.55 40.58 -7.56
N PRO A 726 -14.85 41.58 -8.14
CA PRO A 726 -13.43 41.43 -8.52
C PRO A 726 -12.48 41.69 -7.34
N VAL A 727 -12.90 41.37 -6.11
CA VAL A 727 -12.15 41.67 -4.88
C VAL A 727 -10.78 41.01 -4.83
N VAL A 728 -10.69 39.73 -5.26
CA VAL A 728 -9.42 38.98 -5.18
C VAL A 728 -8.41 39.51 -6.21
N GLU A 729 -8.87 39.84 -7.42
CA GLU A 729 -8.04 40.51 -8.42
C GLU A 729 -7.52 41.85 -7.92
N PHE A 730 -8.35 42.61 -7.21
CA PHE A 730 -7.96 43.86 -6.59
C PHE A 730 -6.92 43.66 -5.50
N LEU A 731 -7.15 42.76 -4.54
CA LEU A 731 -6.24 42.50 -3.43
C LEU A 731 -4.86 42.04 -3.92
N ILE A 732 -4.79 41.12 -4.89
CA ILE A 732 -3.51 40.66 -5.46
C ILE A 732 -2.80 41.83 -6.18
N ALA A 733 -3.54 42.65 -6.93
CA ALA A 733 -2.94 43.78 -7.60
C ALA A 733 -2.38 44.82 -6.61
N GLU A 734 -3.09 45.10 -5.51
CA GLU A 734 -2.59 46.02 -4.47
C GLU A 734 -1.41 45.41 -3.69
N THR A 735 -1.39 44.11 -3.45
CA THR A 735 -0.23 43.44 -2.87
C THR A 735 1.00 43.51 -3.79
N LEU A 736 0.78 43.39 -5.11
CA LEU A 736 1.90 43.52 -6.07
C LEU A 736 2.49 44.94 -6.05
N VAL A 737 1.62 45.97 -5.93
CA VAL A 737 2.05 47.36 -5.78
C VAL A 737 2.81 47.57 -4.48
N GLN A 738 2.28 47.05 -3.36
CA GLN A 738 2.93 47.12 -2.06
C GLN A 738 4.32 46.46 -2.06
N ALA A 739 4.43 45.25 -2.62
CA ALA A 739 5.69 44.53 -2.73
C ALA A 739 6.72 45.30 -3.59
N HIS A 740 6.27 45.95 -4.64
CA HIS A 740 7.13 46.85 -5.46
C HIS A 740 7.61 48.06 -4.67
N GLU A 741 6.71 48.70 -3.91
CA GLU A 741 7.08 49.83 -3.05
C GLU A 741 8.06 49.42 -1.94
N ASP A 742 7.93 48.20 -1.42
CA ASP A 742 8.85 47.62 -0.44
C ASP A 742 10.19 47.16 -1.06
N GLY A 743 10.36 47.31 -2.38
CA GLY A 743 11.58 46.94 -3.11
C GLY A 743 11.76 45.46 -3.38
N LEU A 744 10.70 44.65 -3.25
CA LEU A 744 10.71 43.21 -3.52
C LEU A 744 10.57 42.94 -5.03
N GLY A 745 11.23 41.89 -5.53
CA GLY A 745 11.26 41.58 -6.96
C GLY A 745 10.05 40.78 -7.45
N TRP A 746 9.36 40.08 -6.56
CA TRP A 746 8.29 39.14 -6.94
C TRP A 746 7.30 38.89 -5.79
N ILE A 747 6.12 38.40 -6.19
CA ILE A 747 5.19 37.70 -5.29
C ILE A 747 4.83 36.33 -5.89
N SER A 748 4.60 35.34 -5.04
CA SER A 748 4.08 34.03 -5.45
C SER A 748 2.57 33.97 -5.18
N LEU A 749 1.82 33.51 -6.18
CA LEU A 749 0.41 33.17 -6.01
C LEU A 749 0.23 31.71 -5.54
N SER A 750 1.30 31.07 -5.01
CA SER A 750 1.34 29.69 -4.54
C SER A 750 1.13 28.65 -5.65
N GLY A 751 1.19 27.35 -5.30
CA GLY A 751 1.02 26.24 -6.22
C GLY A 751 -0.45 26.05 -6.64
N ALA A 752 -0.65 25.65 -7.89
CA ALA A 752 -1.92 25.09 -8.35
C ALA A 752 -1.77 23.58 -8.50
N PRO A 753 -2.36 22.76 -7.62
CA PRO A 753 -2.26 21.32 -7.72
C PRO A 753 -2.86 20.83 -9.04
N LEU A 754 -2.17 19.86 -9.69
CA LEU A 754 -2.69 19.11 -10.85
C LEU A 754 -3.09 19.93 -12.08
N ALA A 755 -2.61 21.14 -12.24
CA ALA A 755 -2.77 21.92 -13.47
C ALA A 755 -1.84 21.33 -14.57
N HIS A 756 -2.12 20.12 -15.04
CA HIS A 756 -1.33 19.46 -16.07
C HIS A 756 -2.02 19.52 -17.42
N GLU A 757 -1.37 20.06 -18.43
CA GLU A 757 -1.69 19.74 -19.82
C GLU A 757 -1.04 18.38 -20.10
N ALA A 758 -1.86 17.39 -20.49
CA ALA A 758 -1.42 16.04 -20.75
C ALA A 758 -0.22 16.03 -21.74
N SER A 759 0.97 15.78 -21.24
CA SER A 759 2.12 15.45 -22.07
C SER A 759 1.87 14.05 -22.65
N GLY A 760 1.87 13.94 -23.96
CA GLY A 760 1.37 12.81 -24.75
C GLY A 760 2.11 11.48 -24.64
N GLU A 761 2.76 11.15 -23.55
CA GLU A 761 3.31 9.83 -23.25
C GLU A 761 2.49 9.17 -22.14
N GLU A 762 1.71 8.14 -22.50
CA GLU A 762 0.92 7.32 -21.57
C GLU A 762 1.83 6.56 -20.58
N ASN A 763 2.20 7.19 -19.48
CA ASN A 763 2.80 6.51 -18.35
C ASN A 763 1.70 5.89 -17.45
N PRO A 764 1.86 4.66 -16.95
CA PRO A 764 0.91 4.09 -15.97
C PRO A 764 0.76 4.93 -14.69
N LEU A 765 1.71 5.84 -14.43
CA LEU A 765 1.70 6.79 -13.31
C LEU A 765 0.75 7.96 -13.55
N ASP A 766 0.49 8.32 -14.81
CA ASP A 766 -0.48 9.36 -15.17
C ASP A 766 -1.91 8.95 -14.80
N ILE A 767 -2.17 7.63 -14.75
CA ILE A 767 -3.45 7.08 -14.30
C ILE A 767 -3.67 7.39 -12.80
N VAL A 768 -2.63 7.33 -11.96
CA VAL A 768 -2.76 7.59 -10.52
C VAL A 768 -2.96 9.08 -10.27
N THR A 769 -2.24 9.94 -10.98
CA THR A 769 -2.41 11.40 -10.91
C THR A 769 -3.73 11.86 -11.51
N ASP A 770 -4.18 11.23 -12.59
CA ASP A 770 -5.45 11.52 -13.23
C ASP A 770 -6.64 11.06 -12.35
N VAL A 771 -6.51 9.93 -11.66
CA VAL A 771 -7.50 9.47 -10.67
C VAL A 771 -7.54 10.38 -9.45
N LEU A 772 -6.38 10.77 -8.87
CA LEU A 772 -6.33 11.74 -7.76
C LEU A 772 -6.86 13.10 -8.19
N GLY A 773 -6.46 13.60 -9.37
CA GLY A 773 -6.92 14.87 -9.91
C GLY A 773 -8.42 14.90 -10.17
N ARG A 774 -8.96 13.88 -10.83
CA ARG A 774 -10.41 13.78 -11.09
C ARG A 774 -11.25 13.56 -9.82
N THR A 775 -10.65 12.99 -8.77
CA THR A 775 -11.33 12.76 -7.49
C THR A 775 -11.38 14.03 -6.65
N LEU A 776 -10.34 14.85 -6.68
CA LEU A 776 -10.24 16.09 -5.88
C LEU A 776 -10.74 17.33 -6.62
N GLU A 777 -10.73 17.35 -7.96
CA GLU A 777 -11.17 18.50 -8.77
C GLU A 777 -12.61 18.97 -8.48
N PRO A 778 -13.64 18.09 -8.41
CA PRO A 778 -15.01 18.51 -8.12
C PRO A 778 -15.17 19.12 -6.73
N LEU A 779 -14.23 18.82 -5.82
CA LEU A 779 -14.29 19.22 -4.42
C LEU A 779 -13.63 20.58 -4.18
N TYR A 780 -12.62 20.96 -4.97
CA TYR A 780 -11.79 22.14 -4.72
C TYR A 780 -11.67 23.13 -5.90
N GLY A 781 -12.04 22.76 -7.13
CA GLY A 781 -12.03 23.66 -8.28
C GLY A 781 -10.63 24.12 -8.72
N PHE A 782 -9.63 23.26 -8.68
CA PHE A 782 -8.23 23.60 -8.98
C PHE A 782 -8.00 24.20 -10.37
N ARG A 783 -8.80 23.76 -11.39
CA ARG A 783 -8.71 24.30 -12.75
C ARG A 783 -9.19 25.75 -12.83
N SER A 784 -10.23 26.10 -12.06
CA SER A 784 -10.72 27.47 -11.98
C SER A 784 -9.69 28.38 -11.33
N LEU A 785 -8.96 27.91 -10.31
CA LEU A 785 -7.88 28.62 -9.64
C LEU A 785 -6.69 28.86 -10.58
N ALA A 786 -6.26 27.86 -11.36
CA ALA A 786 -5.20 28.01 -12.35
C ALA A 786 -5.57 29.05 -13.42
N SER A 787 -6.81 29.01 -13.94
CA SER A 787 -7.30 29.99 -14.90
C SER A 787 -7.37 31.39 -14.32
N PHE A 788 -7.70 31.54 -13.03
CA PHE A 788 -7.71 32.82 -12.34
C PHE A 788 -6.27 33.42 -12.24
N LYS A 789 -5.27 32.63 -11.85
CA LYS A 789 -3.89 33.08 -11.70
C LYS A 789 -3.29 33.57 -13.02
N ARG A 790 -3.69 33.04 -14.16
CA ARG A 790 -3.24 33.46 -15.51
C ARG A 790 -3.48 34.97 -15.81
N LYS A 791 -4.42 35.62 -15.12
CA LYS A 791 -4.73 37.03 -15.28
C LYS A 791 -3.58 37.96 -14.89
N PHE A 792 -2.64 37.45 -14.05
CA PHE A 792 -1.50 38.20 -13.57
C PHE A 792 -0.22 37.91 -14.38
N LEU A 793 -0.30 37.10 -15.44
CA LEU A 793 0.82 36.72 -16.31
C LEU A 793 2.02 36.15 -15.54
N PRO A 794 1.78 35.13 -14.68
CA PRO A 794 2.85 34.58 -13.89
C PRO A 794 3.87 33.80 -14.73
N GLU A 795 5.08 33.72 -14.24
CA GLU A 795 6.01 32.65 -14.58
C GLU A 795 5.65 31.39 -13.81
N TYR A 796 5.82 30.23 -14.47
CA TYR A 796 5.43 28.97 -13.87
C TYR A 796 6.65 28.17 -13.46
N ALA A 797 6.68 27.73 -12.19
CA ALA A 797 7.70 26.83 -11.65
C ALA A 797 7.08 25.49 -11.25
N PRO A 798 7.53 24.37 -11.80
CA PRO A 798 6.94 23.06 -11.46
C PRO A 798 7.42 22.58 -10.08
N TRP A 799 6.49 22.06 -9.28
CA TRP A 799 6.77 21.37 -8.03
C TRP A 799 6.63 19.87 -8.18
N PHE A 800 7.58 19.15 -7.60
CA PHE A 800 7.69 17.70 -7.73
C PHE A 800 7.52 16.97 -6.39
N LEU A 801 6.93 15.78 -6.50
CA LEU A 801 7.09 14.71 -5.54
C LEU A 801 8.27 13.85 -5.98
N VAL A 802 9.32 13.73 -5.14
CA VAL A 802 10.52 12.94 -5.42
C VAL A 802 10.55 11.73 -4.48
N TYR A 803 10.69 10.54 -5.03
CA TYR A 803 10.66 9.28 -4.30
C TYR A 803 11.63 8.27 -4.92
N THR A 804 12.05 7.27 -4.13
CA THR A 804 13.03 6.26 -4.58
C THR A 804 12.41 5.05 -5.24
N ASP A 805 11.21 4.65 -4.81
CA ASP A 805 10.61 3.38 -5.19
C ASP A 805 9.14 3.54 -5.61
N PRO A 806 8.79 3.26 -6.89
CA PRO A 806 7.40 3.30 -7.36
C PRO A 806 6.42 2.42 -6.57
N ALA A 807 6.90 1.32 -5.94
CA ALA A 807 6.05 0.47 -5.11
C ALA A 807 5.56 1.17 -3.83
N THR A 808 6.19 2.26 -3.43
CA THR A 808 5.79 3.05 -2.25
C THR A 808 4.74 4.11 -2.55
N LEU A 809 4.43 4.36 -3.82
CA LEU A 809 3.45 5.38 -4.23
C LEU A 809 2.08 5.26 -3.56
N PRO A 810 1.47 4.07 -3.38
CA PRO A 810 0.21 3.96 -2.63
C PRO A 810 0.34 4.42 -1.17
N ALA A 811 1.45 4.09 -0.51
CA ALA A 811 1.71 4.53 0.86
C ALA A 811 1.99 6.04 0.94
N ILE A 812 2.71 6.59 -0.05
CA ILE A 812 2.94 8.03 -0.18
C ILE A 812 1.61 8.76 -0.43
N GLY A 813 0.74 8.24 -1.30
CA GLY A 813 -0.58 8.81 -1.56
C GLY A 813 -1.44 8.86 -0.29
N LEU A 814 -1.42 7.81 0.53
CA LEU A 814 -2.09 7.80 1.83
C LEU A 814 -1.46 8.82 2.80
N ALA A 815 -0.14 8.97 2.80
CA ALA A 815 0.55 9.94 3.65
C ALA A 815 0.21 11.39 3.23
N VAL A 816 0.15 11.67 1.92
CA VAL A 816 -0.29 12.96 1.37
C VAL A 816 -1.72 13.25 1.81
N SER A 817 -2.63 12.28 1.62
CA SER A 817 -4.04 12.45 2.03
C SER A 817 -4.16 12.72 3.53
N ALA A 818 -3.44 12.00 4.37
CA ALA A 818 -3.43 12.20 5.82
C ALA A 818 -2.76 13.52 6.25
N ALA A 819 -1.81 14.04 5.46
CA ALA A 819 -1.18 15.34 5.72
C ALA A 819 -2.16 16.49 5.46
N TYR A 820 -2.95 16.41 4.38
CA TYR A 820 -3.93 17.46 4.05
C TYR A 820 -5.20 17.36 4.91
N VAL A 821 -5.67 16.17 5.26
CA VAL A 821 -6.91 15.94 6.01
C VAL A 821 -6.65 14.95 7.16
N PRO A 822 -6.02 15.40 8.26
CA PRO A 822 -5.60 14.52 9.35
C PRO A 822 -6.77 13.82 10.05
N ASP A 823 -7.94 14.43 10.11
CA ASP A 823 -9.14 13.92 10.80
C ASP A 823 -10.12 13.20 9.88
N PHE A 824 -9.66 12.74 8.71
CA PHE A 824 -10.51 12.08 7.72
C PHE A 824 -10.97 10.71 8.19
N SER A 825 -12.22 10.60 8.60
CA SER A 825 -12.82 9.36 9.08
C SER A 825 -13.30 8.47 7.91
N ILE A 826 -13.49 7.17 8.18
CA ILE A 826 -14.11 6.23 7.22
C ILE A 826 -15.51 6.72 6.81
N ALA A 827 -16.24 7.40 7.70
CA ALA A 827 -17.53 7.97 7.41
C ALA A 827 -17.44 9.14 6.41
N ASP A 828 -16.38 9.93 6.46
CA ASP A 828 -16.13 11.03 5.51
C ASP A 828 -15.76 10.46 4.13
N MET A 829 -14.98 9.40 4.08
CA MET A 829 -14.67 8.67 2.85
C MET A 829 -15.95 8.11 2.18
N GLN A 830 -16.86 7.55 2.97
CA GLN A 830 -18.14 7.07 2.45
C GLN A 830 -19.05 8.22 1.97
N ARG A 831 -19.04 9.38 2.64
CA ARG A 831 -19.77 10.58 2.22
C ARG A 831 -19.24 11.12 0.90
N ALA A 832 -17.93 11.31 0.80
CA ALA A 832 -17.27 11.76 -0.43
C ALA A 832 -17.51 10.80 -1.61
N ALA A 833 -17.42 9.48 -1.37
CA ALA A 833 -17.72 8.48 -2.39
C ALA A 833 -19.18 8.52 -2.86
N ARG A 834 -20.15 8.75 -1.96
CA ARG A 834 -21.57 8.89 -2.34
C ARG A 834 -21.83 10.17 -3.15
N GLN A 835 -21.18 11.27 -2.81
CA GLN A 835 -21.28 12.52 -3.55
C GLN A 835 -20.69 12.42 -4.96
N LEU A 836 -19.51 11.77 -5.09
CA LEU A 836 -18.89 11.48 -6.38
C LEU A 836 -19.76 10.60 -7.27
N LEU A 837 -20.45 9.61 -6.66
CA LEU A 837 -21.39 8.75 -7.37
C LEU A 837 -22.67 9.48 -7.75
N ALA A 838 -23.09 10.50 -6.97
CA ALA A 838 -24.24 11.36 -7.29
C ALA A 838 -23.91 12.33 -8.42
N ALA A 839 -22.80 13.06 -8.34
CA ALA A 839 -22.33 13.98 -9.39
C ALA A 839 -22.15 13.27 -10.75
N ARG A 840 -21.69 12.00 -10.73
CA ARG A 840 -21.53 11.18 -11.94
C ARG A 840 -22.85 10.71 -12.57
N LYS A 841 -23.97 10.89 -11.88
CA LYS A 841 -25.32 10.59 -12.40
C LYS A 841 -25.95 11.80 -13.08
N GLU A 842 -25.44 13.00 -12.81
CA GLU A 842 -25.92 14.26 -13.39
C GLU A 842 -25.18 14.65 -14.67
N GLU A 843 -23.95 14.09 -14.91
CA GLU A 843 -23.27 14.09 -16.21
C GLU A 843 -23.75 12.92 -17.11
#